data_9940d9e4fcd506122802014c643c5e8e
#
_entry.id   9940d9e4fcd506122802014c643c5e8e
#
_cell.length_a   1.000
_cell.length_b   1.000
_cell.length_c   1.000
_cell.angle_alpha   90.00
_cell.angle_beta   90.00
_cell.angle_gamma   90.00
#
_symmetry.space_group_name_H-M   'P 1'
#
loop_
_entity.id
_entity.type
_entity.pdbx_description
1 polymer ?
#
loop_
_entity_poly.entity_id
_entity_poly.type
_entity_poly.pdbx_seq_one_letter_code
_entity_poly.pdbx_strand_id
1 'polypeptide(L)'
;MDGTSAKKSTSFETLVIQNITNVNELKSKLNDIIKAGKGYDYDVSSCLKALIISSDQDIMLLSIQAISELAKCEEKRETYADKHIIVPILGTLRKETNLNNIELIKQCCRALGNLCCDCDQARQNILESDGIPVLIKLLEKSIDNNLDEIQMLVSKSLLNYAIGGPEFSESIVQGGLIDVLQRILSMELEKADFDDDTISTCLLILSVINDNTPEFLFNESVNKIVLKVLRETTNVDISELCLEHLHAQAEHDSVKTLLAKEDGIQLVCTRLEQLVNKHDAGDLNADDSEVEAIMKQACDLIIIVLTGDEAMHILYNNGVGEVYITTVKWLNSPNYHLLTTAVLAVGNFARQDDYCTQMMQDKIFDKLLDIFEIYNNFGVRMQKEPENQHPIDSTTVTKIQHAVLSALRNLTVPVANKRVAAAQGKAAPILLSALPTVEDHHVAYKLLAAIRMLVDGQEGVAKLLASDSEALSCVAKWGHAAEFAGAAGEAPRLLAWAVKQLRHHTHWRHIVEVDGCISSLVNMLVASHSLMQNEAILALTLLAIESLKKLSPTDQPDFDYEKHFIAQLIKSEIGKHVTILVDTNCAKMPLEVAENLLAFLDITSKNNKVAFDYKEAKVHECLKKFCETRHDLRGDVKRCINGVVLAISDNGTSD
;
A
#
# COMPACT_ATOMS: atom_id res chain seq x y z
N MET A 1 6.76 -53.71 25.55
CA MET A 1 7.07 -52.90 26.78
C MET A 1 5.84 -52.10 27.19
N ASP A 2 4.69 -52.79 27.39
CA ASP A 2 3.38 -52.11 27.51
C ASP A 2 2.70 -52.31 28.88
N GLY A 3 3.47 -52.63 29.92
CA GLY A 3 2.89 -53.00 31.21
C GLY A 3 2.95 -51.93 32.33
N THR A 4 3.70 -50.83 32.13
CA THR A 4 3.95 -49.85 33.23
C THR A 4 3.05 -48.61 33.15
N SER A 5 2.61 -48.22 31.94
CA SER A 5 1.77 -47.02 31.71
C SER A 5 0.36 -47.22 32.25
N ALA A 6 -0.27 -48.36 31.97
CA ALA A 6 -1.63 -48.67 32.42
C ALA A 6 -1.76 -48.79 33.96
N LYS A 7 -0.71 -49.22 34.66
CA LYS A 7 -0.75 -49.39 36.13
C LYS A 7 -0.71 -48.06 36.91
N LYS A 8 -0.06 -46.98 36.37
CA LYS A 8 -0.02 -45.70 37.08
C LYS A 8 -1.26 -44.84 36.85
N SER A 9 -1.87 -44.88 35.65
CA SER A 9 -3.16 -44.26 35.36
C SER A 9 -4.25 -44.86 36.27
N THR A 10 -4.29 -46.18 36.34
CA THR A 10 -5.24 -46.90 37.23
C THR A 10 -5.08 -46.51 38.70
N SER A 11 -3.89 -46.14 39.19
CA SER A 11 -3.68 -45.75 40.58
C SER A 11 -4.24 -44.35 40.90
N PHE A 12 -4.18 -43.40 39.96
CA PHE A 12 -4.74 -42.04 40.16
C PHE A 12 -6.27 -42.06 40.04
N GLU A 13 -6.82 -42.78 39.08
CA GLU A 13 -8.27 -43.00 38.95
C GLU A 13 -8.86 -43.67 40.21
N THR A 14 -8.18 -44.67 40.75
CA THR A 14 -8.60 -45.33 42.00
C THR A 14 -8.60 -44.36 43.18
N LEU A 15 -7.60 -43.48 43.29
CA LEU A 15 -7.56 -42.43 44.30
C LEU A 15 -8.69 -41.40 44.16
N VAL A 16 -9.04 -41.00 42.91
CA VAL A 16 -10.16 -40.09 42.67
C VAL A 16 -11.48 -40.73 43.07
N ILE A 17 -11.68 -42.01 42.74
CA ILE A 17 -12.88 -42.79 43.14
C ILE A 17 -12.94 -42.95 44.67
N GLN A 18 -11.79 -43.12 45.32
CA GLN A 18 -11.64 -43.27 46.77
C GLN A 18 -11.44 -41.95 47.52
N ASN A 19 -11.61 -40.80 46.85
CA ASN A 19 -11.35 -39.44 47.38
C ASN A 19 -11.93 -39.23 48.79
N ILE A 20 -13.09 -39.80 49.10
CA ILE A 20 -13.77 -39.69 50.39
C ILE A 20 -12.93 -40.29 51.53
N THR A 21 -11.99 -41.20 51.25
CA THR A 21 -11.21 -41.93 52.27
C THR A 21 -9.75 -41.49 52.38
N ASN A 22 -9.17 -40.76 51.40
CA ASN A 22 -7.75 -40.40 51.42
C ASN A 22 -7.42 -39.05 50.72
N VAL A 23 -8.03 -37.97 51.23
CA VAL A 23 -7.89 -36.59 50.71
C VAL A 23 -6.42 -36.12 50.69
N ASN A 24 -5.62 -36.44 51.68
CA ASN A 24 -4.22 -35.99 51.77
C ASN A 24 -3.35 -36.64 50.69
N GLU A 25 -3.57 -37.91 50.37
CA GLU A 25 -2.83 -38.57 49.30
C GLU A 25 -3.22 -38.03 47.93
N LEU A 26 -4.50 -37.71 47.71
CA LEU A 26 -4.99 -37.08 46.50
C LEU A 26 -4.33 -35.69 46.32
N LYS A 27 -4.29 -34.85 47.36
CA LYS A 27 -3.60 -33.53 47.33
C LYS A 27 -2.11 -33.70 47.03
N SER A 28 -1.45 -34.73 47.59
CA SER A 28 -0.04 -35.02 47.27
C SER A 28 0.16 -35.39 45.82
N LYS A 29 -0.69 -36.22 45.23
CA LYS A 29 -0.63 -36.61 43.83
C LYS A 29 -0.92 -35.45 42.86
N LEU A 30 -1.86 -34.56 43.18
CA LEU A 30 -2.08 -33.33 42.42
C LEU A 30 -0.84 -32.43 42.43
N ASN A 31 -0.18 -32.31 43.58
CA ASN A 31 1.09 -31.55 43.68
C ASN A 31 2.22 -32.20 42.84
N ASP A 32 2.26 -33.55 42.74
CA ASP A 32 3.22 -34.23 41.86
C ASP A 32 2.97 -33.89 40.38
N ILE A 33 1.67 -33.86 39.96
CA ILE A 33 1.28 -33.44 38.59
C ILE A 33 1.69 -31.99 38.35
N ILE A 34 1.41 -31.07 39.26
CA ILE A 34 1.76 -29.65 39.16
C ILE A 34 3.28 -29.48 39.02
N LYS A 35 4.07 -30.19 39.85
CA LYS A 35 5.54 -30.12 39.76
C LYS A 35 6.08 -30.69 38.46
N ALA A 36 5.50 -31.75 37.93
CA ALA A 36 5.90 -32.34 36.65
C ALA A 36 5.47 -31.45 35.47
N GLY A 37 4.31 -30.77 35.59
CA GLY A 37 3.80 -29.80 34.60
C GLY A 37 3.75 -30.39 33.19
N LYS A 38 4.31 -29.68 32.22
CA LYS A 38 4.40 -30.13 30.82
C LYS A 38 5.10 -31.47 30.62
N GLY A 39 5.94 -31.90 31.55
CA GLY A 39 6.66 -33.18 31.52
C GLY A 39 5.87 -34.35 32.08
N TYR A 40 4.61 -34.18 32.48
CA TYR A 40 3.77 -35.27 32.98
C TYR A 40 3.21 -36.10 31.85
N ASP A 41 3.59 -37.37 31.72
CA ASP A 41 3.34 -38.21 30.54
C ASP A 41 1.97 -38.90 30.47
N TYR A 42 1.15 -38.81 31.52
CA TYR A 42 -0.12 -39.51 31.57
C TYR A 42 -1.32 -38.57 31.31
N ASP A 43 -2.34 -39.08 30.60
CA ASP A 43 -3.62 -38.37 30.49
C ASP A 43 -4.41 -38.56 31.79
N VAL A 44 -4.70 -37.44 32.45
CA VAL A 44 -5.50 -37.37 33.68
C VAL A 44 -6.74 -36.50 33.52
N SER A 45 -7.12 -36.20 32.27
CA SER A 45 -8.21 -35.28 31.93
C SER A 45 -9.55 -35.73 32.57
N SER A 46 -9.88 -37.02 32.50
CA SER A 46 -11.10 -37.54 33.08
C SER A 46 -11.16 -37.35 34.60
N CYS A 47 -10.02 -37.52 35.27
CA CYS A 47 -9.94 -37.31 36.72
C CYS A 47 -10.05 -35.83 37.08
N LEU A 48 -9.33 -34.96 36.34
CA LEU A 48 -9.36 -33.51 36.59
C LEU A 48 -10.74 -32.92 36.34
N LYS A 49 -11.49 -33.39 35.33
CA LYS A 49 -12.91 -33.02 35.09
C LYS A 49 -13.79 -33.25 36.32
N ALA A 50 -13.57 -34.35 37.04
CA ALA A 50 -14.33 -34.65 38.26
C ALA A 50 -13.87 -33.82 39.46
N LEU A 51 -12.58 -33.51 39.55
CA LEU A 51 -11.98 -32.81 40.71
C LEU A 51 -12.19 -31.30 40.69
N ILE A 52 -12.28 -30.67 39.53
CA ILE A 52 -12.52 -29.21 39.42
C ILE A 52 -13.91 -28.77 39.91
N ILE A 53 -14.84 -29.68 40.09
CA ILE A 53 -16.19 -29.46 40.66
C ILE A 53 -16.28 -29.88 42.12
N SER A 54 -15.15 -30.23 42.75
CA SER A 54 -15.10 -30.67 44.15
C SER A 54 -15.63 -29.57 45.10
N SER A 55 -16.29 -30.01 46.18
CA SER A 55 -16.69 -29.12 47.28
C SER A 55 -15.51 -28.75 48.19
N ASP A 56 -14.39 -29.50 48.14
CA ASP A 56 -13.13 -29.16 48.82
C ASP A 56 -12.39 -28.12 47.98
N GLN A 57 -12.27 -26.88 48.48
CA GLN A 57 -11.64 -25.77 47.80
C GLN A 57 -10.16 -26.00 47.46
N ASP A 58 -9.42 -26.73 48.33
CA ASP A 58 -8.01 -27.03 48.05
C ASP A 58 -7.88 -28.02 46.89
N ILE A 59 -8.74 -29.04 46.83
CA ILE A 59 -8.76 -29.99 45.69
C ILE A 59 -9.12 -29.28 44.41
N MET A 60 -10.13 -28.40 44.42
CA MET A 60 -10.53 -27.60 43.28
C MET A 60 -9.35 -26.74 42.81
N LEU A 61 -8.71 -25.98 43.72
CA LEU A 61 -7.56 -25.11 43.43
C LEU A 61 -6.41 -25.91 42.79
N LEU A 62 -5.98 -27.02 43.44
CA LEU A 62 -4.88 -27.85 42.95
C LEU A 62 -5.22 -28.49 41.59
N SER A 63 -6.48 -28.85 41.35
CA SER A 63 -6.91 -29.41 40.05
C SER A 63 -6.86 -28.38 38.93
N ILE A 64 -7.30 -27.15 39.18
CA ILE A 64 -7.21 -26.05 38.20
C ILE A 64 -5.74 -25.69 37.95
N GLN A 65 -4.91 -25.67 39.00
CA GLN A 65 -3.49 -25.45 38.88
C GLN A 65 -2.79 -26.56 38.06
N ALA A 66 -3.17 -27.82 38.26
CA ALA A 66 -2.66 -28.93 37.46
C ALA A 66 -3.02 -28.76 35.97
N ILE A 67 -4.28 -28.38 35.67
CA ILE A 67 -4.71 -28.08 34.28
C ILE A 67 -3.88 -26.94 33.72
N SER A 68 -3.68 -25.85 34.47
CA SER A 68 -2.84 -24.71 34.03
C SER A 68 -1.42 -25.13 33.65
N GLU A 69 -0.79 -26.00 34.49
CA GLU A 69 0.57 -26.46 34.24
C GLU A 69 0.66 -27.45 33.06
N LEU A 70 -0.33 -28.35 32.92
CA LEU A 70 -0.41 -29.30 31.80
C LEU A 70 -0.67 -28.60 30.46
N ALA A 71 -1.50 -27.55 30.43
CA ALA A 71 -1.82 -26.75 29.24
C ALA A 71 -0.65 -25.94 28.70
N LYS A 72 0.47 -25.81 29.43
CA LYS A 72 1.71 -25.26 28.92
C LYS A 72 2.34 -26.11 27.81
N CYS A 73 1.94 -27.40 27.70
CA CYS A 73 2.33 -28.31 26.63
C CYS A 73 1.32 -28.24 25.48
N GLU A 74 1.77 -27.85 24.30
CA GLU A 74 0.94 -27.69 23.11
C GLU A 74 0.14 -28.96 22.78
N GLU A 75 0.82 -30.11 22.74
CA GLU A 75 0.23 -31.42 22.43
C GLU A 75 -0.91 -31.85 23.39
N LYS A 76 -0.97 -31.23 24.57
CA LYS A 76 -1.97 -31.56 25.61
C LYS A 76 -3.14 -30.59 25.64
N ARG A 77 -3.03 -29.41 25.04
CA ARG A 77 -4.04 -28.35 25.15
C ARG A 77 -5.42 -28.82 24.68
N GLU A 78 -5.51 -29.50 23.54
CA GLU A 78 -6.76 -30.03 23.00
C GLU A 78 -7.42 -31.01 23.98
N THR A 79 -6.65 -31.87 24.68
CA THR A 79 -7.16 -32.84 25.66
C THR A 79 -7.86 -32.13 26.82
N TYR A 80 -7.36 -30.96 27.24
CA TYR A 80 -7.90 -30.18 28.36
C TYR A 80 -8.82 -29.05 27.92
N ALA A 81 -8.97 -28.78 26.61
CA ALA A 81 -9.86 -27.77 26.05
C ALA A 81 -11.36 -28.15 26.06
N ASP A 82 -11.73 -29.16 26.83
CA ASP A 82 -13.09 -29.71 26.91
C ASP A 82 -14.05 -28.79 27.68
N LYS A 83 -15.32 -28.73 27.24
CA LYS A 83 -16.38 -27.96 27.91
C LYS A 83 -16.54 -28.34 29.40
N HIS A 84 -16.35 -29.62 29.76
CA HIS A 84 -16.42 -30.07 31.14
C HIS A 84 -15.24 -29.59 32.02
N ILE A 85 -14.25 -28.94 31.42
CA ILE A 85 -13.17 -28.23 32.12
C ILE A 85 -13.42 -26.72 32.08
N ILE A 86 -13.68 -26.15 30.90
CA ILE A 86 -13.81 -24.71 30.71
C ILE A 86 -15.04 -24.14 31.43
N VAL A 87 -16.22 -24.80 31.31
CA VAL A 87 -17.45 -24.30 31.92
C VAL A 87 -17.38 -24.27 33.46
N PRO A 88 -16.87 -25.29 34.17
CA PRO A 88 -16.65 -25.19 35.60
C PRO A 88 -15.67 -24.10 36.02
N ILE A 89 -14.57 -23.88 35.28
CA ILE A 89 -13.62 -22.81 35.57
C ILE A 89 -14.31 -21.45 35.43
N LEU A 90 -15.04 -21.19 34.34
CA LEU A 90 -15.84 -19.98 34.15
C LEU A 90 -16.93 -19.86 35.25
N GLY A 91 -17.56 -20.96 35.64
CA GLY A 91 -18.54 -21.02 36.73
C GLY A 91 -17.94 -20.62 38.08
N THR A 92 -16.68 -20.97 38.31
CA THR A 92 -15.92 -20.55 39.50
C THR A 92 -15.66 -19.05 39.47
N LEU A 93 -15.20 -18.51 38.36
CA LEU A 93 -14.99 -17.06 38.22
C LEU A 93 -16.29 -16.25 38.37
N ARG A 94 -17.43 -16.78 37.90
CA ARG A 94 -18.76 -16.16 38.10
C ARG A 94 -19.16 -16.09 39.57
N LYS A 95 -18.79 -17.07 40.39
CA LYS A 95 -19.11 -17.13 41.82
C LYS A 95 -18.21 -16.22 42.65
N GLU A 96 -16.92 -16.10 42.27
CA GLU A 96 -15.91 -15.29 42.96
C GLU A 96 -16.08 -13.78 42.66
N THR A 97 -17.34 -13.30 42.62
CA THR A 97 -17.67 -11.92 42.29
C THR A 97 -17.12 -10.89 43.29
N ASN A 98 -16.81 -11.33 44.53
CA ASN A 98 -16.28 -10.46 45.58
C ASN A 98 -14.76 -10.56 45.75
N LEU A 99 -14.07 -11.26 44.83
CA LEU A 99 -12.61 -11.47 44.85
C LEU A 99 -12.08 -12.06 46.17
N ASN A 100 -12.86 -12.93 46.83
CA ASN A 100 -12.51 -13.47 48.16
C ASN A 100 -11.37 -14.49 48.08
N ASN A 101 -11.25 -15.23 46.97
CA ASN A 101 -10.20 -16.23 46.80
C ASN A 101 -9.27 -15.85 45.63
N ILE A 102 -8.34 -14.94 45.91
CA ILE A 102 -7.39 -14.40 44.94
C ILE A 102 -6.61 -15.52 44.24
N GLU A 103 -6.11 -16.51 44.98
CA GLU A 103 -5.26 -17.55 44.39
C GLU A 103 -6.08 -18.46 43.44
N LEU A 104 -7.31 -18.79 43.78
CA LEU A 104 -8.19 -19.55 42.89
C LEU A 104 -8.50 -18.81 41.59
N ILE A 105 -8.77 -17.50 41.70
CA ILE A 105 -8.99 -16.63 40.52
C ILE A 105 -7.76 -16.62 39.61
N LYS A 106 -6.56 -16.43 40.18
CA LYS A 106 -5.30 -16.44 39.42
C LYS A 106 -5.10 -17.74 38.67
N GLN A 107 -5.35 -18.90 39.34
CA GLN A 107 -5.19 -20.20 38.69
C GLN A 107 -6.24 -20.43 37.60
N CYS A 108 -7.48 -19.96 37.78
CA CYS A 108 -8.51 -19.98 36.73
C CYS A 108 -8.06 -19.20 35.50
N CYS A 109 -7.57 -17.96 35.70
CA CYS A 109 -7.10 -17.11 34.59
C CYS A 109 -5.90 -17.74 33.88
N ARG A 110 -4.92 -18.26 34.62
CA ARG A 110 -3.77 -18.98 34.04
C ARG A 110 -4.20 -20.20 33.24
N ALA A 111 -5.14 -20.98 33.73
CA ALA A 111 -5.66 -22.17 33.04
C ALA A 111 -6.34 -21.76 31.72
N LEU A 112 -7.25 -20.79 31.74
CA LEU A 112 -7.93 -20.30 30.54
C LEU A 112 -6.94 -19.70 29.53
N GLY A 113 -6.00 -18.86 29.97
CA GLY A 113 -5.00 -18.26 29.12
C GLY A 113 -4.09 -19.30 28.45
N ASN A 114 -3.61 -20.30 29.22
CA ASN A 114 -2.77 -21.36 28.66
C ASN A 114 -3.55 -22.29 27.71
N LEU A 115 -4.83 -22.55 27.99
CA LEU A 115 -5.70 -23.36 27.11
C LEU A 115 -5.98 -22.64 25.79
N CYS A 116 -6.13 -21.31 25.79
CA CYS A 116 -6.36 -20.51 24.58
C CYS A 116 -5.12 -20.35 23.69
N CYS A 117 -3.93 -20.65 24.21
CA CYS A 117 -2.72 -20.51 23.42
C CYS A 117 -2.73 -21.55 22.29
N ASP A 118 -2.83 -21.09 21.03
CA ASP A 118 -2.87 -21.95 19.82
C ASP A 118 -3.89 -23.11 19.87
N CYS A 119 -5.06 -22.88 20.48
CA CYS A 119 -6.10 -23.90 20.61
C CYS A 119 -7.50 -23.31 20.39
N ASP A 120 -8.00 -23.39 19.16
CA ASP A 120 -9.31 -22.85 18.77
C ASP A 120 -10.47 -23.54 19.46
N GLN A 121 -10.33 -24.83 19.80
CA GLN A 121 -11.35 -25.55 20.55
C GLN A 121 -11.59 -24.93 21.94
N ALA A 122 -10.53 -24.49 22.63
CA ALA A 122 -10.66 -23.79 23.91
C ALA A 122 -11.33 -22.42 23.73
N ARG A 123 -10.92 -21.65 22.73
CA ARG A 123 -11.50 -20.35 22.39
C ARG A 123 -12.99 -20.48 22.07
N GLN A 124 -13.36 -21.45 21.23
CA GLN A 124 -14.74 -21.74 20.87
C GLN A 124 -15.59 -22.12 22.09
N ASN A 125 -15.08 -22.98 22.99
CA ASN A 125 -15.79 -23.36 24.19
C ASN A 125 -15.99 -22.18 25.17
N ILE A 126 -15.04 -21.23 25.23
CA ILE A 126 -15.19 -19.99 26.00
C ILE A 126 -16.27 -19.10 25.39
N LEU A 127 -16.26 -18.94 24.06
CA LEU A 127 -17.25 -18.16 23.31
C LEU A 127 -18.67 -18.70 23.54
N GLU A 128 -18.88 -20.00 23.30
CA GLU A 128 -20.18 -20.66 23.44
C GLU A 128 -20.70 -20.71 24.89
N SER A 129 -19.83 -20.51 25.87
CA SER A 129 -20.16 -20.51 27.29
C SER A 129 -20.30 -19.13 27.90
N ASP A 130 -20.43 -18.06 27.07
CA ASP A 130 -20.48 -16.67 27.53
C ASP A 130 -19.29 -16.32 28.48
N GLY A 131 -18.09 -16.81 28.14
CA GLY A 131 -16.90 -16.61 28.98
C GLY A 131 -16.34 -15.22 28.90
N ILE A 132 -16.46 -14.54 27.76
CA ILE A 132 -15.89 -13.21 27.52
C ILE A 132 -16.46 -12.14 28.45
N PRO A 133 -17.79 -12.00 28.64
CA PRO A 133 -18.34 -11.07 29.63
C PRO A 133 -17.85 -11.33 31.07
N VAL A 134 -17.55 -12.61 31.41
CA VAL A 134 -17.02 -12.97 32.73
C VAL A 134 -15.60 -12.45 32.91
N LEU A 135 -14.74 -12.66 31.89
CA LEU A 135 -13.34 -12.20 31.92
C LEU A 135 -13.25 -10.67 31.91
N ILE A 136 -14.03 -9.99 31.07
CA ILE A 136 -14.05 -8.51 31.01
C ILE A 136 -14.52 -7.94 32.34
N LYS A 137 -15.59 -8.46 32.93
CA LYS A 137 -16.06 -8.03 34.24
C LYS A 137 -15.05 -8.30 35.37
N LEU A 138 -14.30 -9.39 35.29
CA LEU A 138 -13.21 -9.67 36.22
C LEU A 138 -12.07 -8.65 36.05
N LEU A 139 -11.75 -8.29 34.81
CA LEU A 139 -10.76 -7.27 34.49
C LEU A 139 -11.16 -5.91 35.09
N GLU A 140 -12.39 -5.46 34.87
CA GLU A 140 -12.93 -4.23 35.48
C GLU A 140 -12.80 -4.23 37.00
N LYS A 141 -13.18 -5.33 37.65
CA LYS A 141 -13.07 -5.45 39.11
C LYS A 141 -11.64 -5.48 39.59
N SER A 142 -10.71 -6.09 38.86
CA SER A 142 -9.28 -6.08 39.22
C SER A 142 -8.72 -4.67 39.22
N ILE A 143 -9.17 -3.83 38.27
CA ILE A 143 -8.82 -2.40 38.20
C ILE A 143 -9.39 -1.66 39.43
N ASP A 144 -10.69 -1.83 39.71
CA ASP A 144 -11.37 -1.16 40.82
C ASP A 144 -10.78 -1.50 42.19
N ASN A 145 -10.12 -2.64 42.33
CA ASN A 145 -9.51 -3.11 43.57
C ASN A 145 -7.97 -3.07 43.58
N ASN A 146 -7.34 -2.49 42.55
CA ASN A 146 -5.88 -2.41 42.39
C ASN A 146 -5.19 -3.78 42.49
N LEU A 147 -5.72 -4.79 41.78
CA LEU A 147 -5.19 -6.16 41.75
C LEU A 147 -4.39 -6.40 40.47
N ASP A 148 -3.21 -5.78 40.36
CA ASP A 148 -2.38 -5.73 39.15
C ASP A 148 -2.06 -7.12 38.60
N GLU A 149 -1.76 -8.12 39.47
CA GLU A 149 -1.47 -9.48 39.02
C GLU A 149 -2.69 -10.16 38.37
N ILE A 150 -3.90 -9.95 38.88
CA ILE A 150 -5.14 -10.46 38.26
C ILE A 150 -5.39 -9.72 36.95
N GLN A 151 -5.26 -8.41 36.96
CA GLN A 151 -5.40 -7.58 35.76
C GLN A 151 -4.50 -8.10 34.62
N MET A 152 -3.22 -8.33 34.88
CA MET A 152 -2.27 -8.86 33.92
C MET A 152 -2.66 -10.27 33.43
N LEU A 153 -3.04 -11.18 34.33
CA LEU A 153 -3.41 -12.54 33.96
C LEU A 153 -4.67 -12.60 33.08
N VAL A 154 -5.67 -11.76 33.40
CA VAL A 154 -6.90 -11.68 32.61
C VAL A 154 -6.61 -11.06 31.23
N SER A 155 -5.82 -9.97 31.19
CA SER A 155 -5.43 -9.34 29.92
C SER A 155 -4.67 -10.30 29.02
N LYS A 156 -3.70 -11.06 29.54
CA LYS A 156 -2.99 -12.11 28.77
C LYS A 156 -3.90 -13.25 28.32
N SER A 157 -4.92 -13.60 29.12
CA SER A 157 -5.91 -14.61 28.72
C SER A 157 -6.79 -14.13 27.57
N LEU A 158 -7.20 -12.84 27.60
CA LEU A 158 -7.97 -12.21 26.54
C LEU A 158 -7.13 -12.02 25.26
N LEU A 159 -5.84 -11.71 25.39
CA LEU A 159 -4.90 -11.65 24.27
C LEU A 159 -4.81 -13.02 23.57
N ASN A 160 -4.51 -14.09 24.31
CA ASN A 160 -4.43 -15.45 23.75
C ASN A 160 -5.75 -15.91 23.13
N TYR A 161 -6.88 -15.43 23.63
CA TYR A 161 -8.19 -15.68 23.07
C TYR A 161 -8.37 -14.91 21.74
N ALA A 162 -8.02 -13.62 21.70
CA ALA A 162 -8.20 -12.77 20.52
C ALA A 162 -7.38 -13.22 19.31
N ILE A 163 -6.15 -13.72 19.52
CA ILE A 163 -5.23 -14.21 18.47
C ILE A 163 -5.87 -15.29 17.58
N GLY A 164 -6.90 -15.99 18.06
CA GLY A 164 -7.58 -17.06 17.32
C GLY A 164 -8.29 -16.64 16.04
N GLY A 165 -8.51 -15.33 15.81
CA GLY A 165 -9.07 -14.83 14.56
C GLY A 165 -10.25 -13.86 14.73
N PRO A 166 -10.88 -13.46 13.62
CA PRO A 166 -11.90 -12.40 13.59
C PRO A 166 -13.08 -12.63 14.53
N GLU A 167 -13.62 -13.85 14.57
CA GLU A 167 -14.78 -14.19 15.41
C GLU A 167 -14.50 -13.91 16.89
N PHE A 168 -13.29 -14.27 17.35
CA PHE A 168 -12.88 -14.07 18.75
C PHE A 168 -12.59 -12.59 19.04
N SER A 169 -11.95 -11.88 18.12
CA SER A 169 -11.73 -10.43 18.24
C SER A 169 -13.05 -9.65 18.26
N GLU A 170 -14.00 -9.98 17.39
CA GLU A 170 -15.33 -9.36 17.41
C GLU A 170 -16.06 -9.57 18.72
N SER A 171 -15.97 -10.77 19.31
CA SER A 171 -16.64 -11.07 20.58
C SER A 171 -16.12 -10.24 21.76
N ILE A 172 -14.82 -9.97 21.81
CA ILE A 172 -14.23 -9.10 22.87
C ILE A 172 -14.55 -7.63 22.64
N VAL A 173 -14.63 -7.18 21.38
CA VAL A 173 -15.07 -5.82 21.03
C VAL A 173 -16.53 -5.62 21.45
N GLN A 174 -17.42 -6.54 21.10
CA GLN A 174 -18.83 -6.51 21.50
C GLN A 174 -19.01 -6.60 23.02
N GLY A 175 -18.10 -7.30 23.70
CA GLY A 175 -18.05 -7.39 25.17
C GLY A 175 -17.63 -6.11 25.88
N GLY A 176 -17.16 -5.07 25.15
CA GLY A 176 -16.75 -3.80 25.73
C GLY A 176 -15.29 -3.75 26.21
N LEU A 177 -14.43 -4.68 25.76
CA LEU A 177 -13.02 -4.72 26.21
C LEU A 177 -12.26 -3.43 25.89
N ILE A 178 -12.56 -2.78 24.75
CA ILE A 178 -11.85 -1.57 24.30
C ILE A 178 -11.93 -0.45 25.33
N ASP A 179 -13.10 -0.20 25.92
CA ASP A 179 -13.28 0.82 26.94
C ASP A 179 -12.46 0.50 28.22
N VAL A 180 -12.34 -0.78 28.55
CA VAL A 180 -11.54 -1.23 29.69
C VAL A 180 -10.05 -1.07 29.41
N LEU A 181 -9.57 -1.41 28.22
CA LEU A 181 -8.18 -1.19 27.82
C LEU A 181 -7.82 0.30 27.82
N GLN A 182 -8.71 1.14 27.29
CA GLN A 182 -8.53 2.60 27.33
C GLN A 182 -8.39 3.10 28.79
N ARG A 183 -9.21 2.57 29.68
CA ARG A 183 -9.15 2.92 31.12
C ARG A 183 -7.82 2.47 31.75
N ILE A 184 -7.34 1.26 31.45
CA ILE A 184 -6.04 0.77 31.94
C ILE A 184 -4.92 1.68 31.46
N LEU A 185 -4.83 1.95 30.14
CA LEU A 185 -3.82 2.83 29.57
C LEU A 185 -3.86 4.24 30.17
N SER A 186 -5.06 4.78 30.44
CA SER A 186 -5.21 6.10 31.09
C SER A 186 -4.64 6.10 32.50
N MET A 187 -4.93 5.05 33.27
CA MET A 187 -4.44 4.93 34.66
C MET A 187 -2.93 4.72 34.72
N GLU A 188 -2.37 3.92 33.78
CA GLU A 188 -0.91 3.74 33.69
C GLU A 188 -0.21 5.08 33.41
N LEU A 189 -0.74 5.89 32.49
CA LEU A 189 -0.16 7.20 32.16
C LEU A 189 -0.27 8.25 33.29
N GLU A 190 -1.07 8.01 34.34
CA GLU A 190 -1.12 8.86 35.55
C GLU A 190 -0.06 8.46 36.58
N LYS A 191 0.55 7.28 36.44
CA LYS A 191 1.64 6.83 37.32
C LYS A 191 2.95 7.56 37.00
N ALA A 192 3.78 7.82 38.03
CA ALA A 192 5.09 8.39 37.80
C ALA A 192 6.08 7.44 37.08
N ASP A 193 5.86 6.15 37.23
CA ASP A 193 6.58 5.07 36.58
C ASP A 193 5.53 4.03 36.16
N PHE A 194 5.24 3.98 34.88
CA PHE A 194 4.21 3.09 34.36
C PHE A 194 4.75 1.70 34.05
N ASP A 195 3.90 0.68 34.16
CA ASP A 195 4.26 -0.71 33.92
C ASP A 195 4.27 -1.01 32.41
N ASP A 196 5.46 -1.15 31.85
CA ASP A 196 5.67 -1.46 30.43
C ASP A 196 4.98 -2.77 30.01
N ASP A 197 4.93 -3.79 30.86
CA ASP A 197 4.26 -5.06 30.57
C ASP A 197 2.73 -4.89 30.41
N THR A 198 2.13 -4.06 31.26
CA THR A 198 0.70 -3.73 31.18
C THR A 198 0.38 -2.95 29.93
N ILE A 199 1.16 -1.92 29.59
CA ILE A 199 0.98 -1.12 28.38
C ILE A 199 1.16 -1.98 27.14
N SER A 200 2.25 -2.75 27.05
CA SER A 200 2.50 -3.64 25.90
C SER A 200 1.37 -4.66 25.72
N THR A 201 0.86 -5.27 26.79
CA THR A 201 -0.25 -6.23 26.71
C THR A 201 -1.51 -5.57 26.18
N CYS A 202 -1.84 -4.35 26.60
CA CYS A 202 -2.99 -3.61 26.08
C CYS A 202 -2.83 -3.28 24.59
N LEU A 203 -1.66 -2.79 24.19
CA LEU A 203 -1.37 -2.44 22.78
C LEU A 203 -1.37 -3.68 21.90
N LEU A 204 -0.84 -4.82 22.35
CA LEU A 204 -0.91 -6.10 21.63
C LEU A 204 -2.34 -6.55 21.40
N ILE A 205 -3.25 -6.37 22.36
CA ILE A 205 -4.68 -6.68 22.13
C ILE A 205 -5.26 -5.77 21.06
N LEU A 206 -4.95 -4.48 21.08
CA LEU A 206 -5.39 -3.53 20.05
C LEU A 206 -4.83 -3.89 18.67
N SER A 207 -3.55 -4.27 18.58
CA SER A 207 -2.90 -4.73 17.35
C SER A 207 -3.57 -5.99 16.79
N VAL A 208 -3.81 -7.01 17.63
CA VAL A 208 -4.53 -8.23 17.22
C VAL A 208 -5.94 -7.94 16.72
N ILE A 209 -6.65 -6.97 17.31
CA ILE A 209 -7.96 -6.55 16.81
C ILE A 209 -7.84 -5.88 15.44
N ASN A 210 -6.83 -5.01 15.23
CA ASN A 210 -6.55 -4.42 13.92
C ASN A 210 -6.30 -5.48 12.85
N ASP A 211 -5.46 -6.47 13.16
CA ASP A 211 -5.08 -7.52 12.21
C ASP A 211 -6.28 -8.40 11.81
N ASN A 212 -7.09 -8.76 12.81
CA ASN A 212 -8.24 -9.63 12.61
C ASN A 212 -9.44 -8.91 11.98
N THR A 213 -9.56 -7.60 12.20
CA THR A 213 -10.69 -6.77 11.74
C THR A 213 -10.18 -5.42 11.18
N PRO A 214 -9.50 -5.41 10.00
CA PRO A 214 -8.83 -4.21 9.47
C PRO A 214 -9.77 -3.01 9.24
N GLU A 215 -11.05 -3.27 8.98
CA GLU A 215 -12.06 -2.21 8.78
C GLU A 215 -12.60 -1.60 10.08
N PHE A 216 -12.16 -2.12 11.24
CA PHE A 216 -12.66 -1.64 12.52
C PHE A 216 -12.04 -0.30 12.90
N LEU A 217 -12.89 0.73 13.00
CA LEU A 217 -12.47 2.06 13.45
C LEU A 217 -12.63 2.16 14.97
N PHE A 218 -11.51 2.32 15.68
CA PHE A 218 -11.53 2.58 17.12
C PHE A 218 -12.02 4.01 17.41
N ASN A 219 -12.59 4.21 18.60
CA ASN A 219 -12.99 5.51 19.07
C ASN A 219 -11.82 6.50 19.08
N GLU A 220 -12.09 7.76 18.82
CA GLU A 220 -11.10 8.84 18.84
C GLU A 220 -10.28 8.88 20.14
N SER A 221 -10.92 8.58 21.28
CA SER A 221 -10.28 8.53 22.60
C SER A 221 -9.20 7.46 22.72
N VAL A 222 -9.36 6.31 22.05
CA VAL A 222 -8.37 5.24 22.02
C VAL A 222 -7.14 5.70 21.23
N ASN A 223 -7.32 6.26 20.04
CA ASN A 223 -6.21 6.78 19.25
C ASN A 223 -5.46 7.92 19.96
N LYS A 224 -6.18 8.79 20.68
CA LYS A 224 -5.57 9.85 21.51
C LYS A 224 -4.74 9.28 22.64
N ILE A 225 -5.20 8.22 23.31
CA ILE A 225 -4.44 7.64 24.42
C ILE A 225 -3.20 6.90 23.90
N VAL A 226 -3.30 6.19 22.78
CA VAL A 226 -2.13 5.56 22.13
C VAL A 226 -1.11 6.62 21.73
N LEU A 227 -1.55 7.74 21.17
CA LEU A 227 -0.67 8.87 20.85
C LEU A 227 -0.01 9.47 22.12
N LYS A 228 -0.73 9.52 23.25
CA LYS A 228 -0.15 9.96 24.52
C LYS A 228 0.88 8.95 25.06
N VAL A 229 0.61 7.63 24.95
CA VAL A 229 1.59 6.59 25.27
C VAL A 229 2.85 6.79 24.43
N LEU A 230 2.72 6.98 23.11
CA LEU A 230 3.85 7.24 22.22
C LEU A 230 4.64 8.48 22.65
N ARG A 231 3.98 9.51 23.18
CA ARG A 231 4.64 10.75 23.63
C ARG A 231 5.47 10.54 24.90
N GLU A 232 4.98 9.74 25.83
CA GLU A 232 5.58 9.56 27.15
C GLU A 232 6.60 8.41 27.21
N THR A 233 6.42 7.35 26.39
CA THR A 233 7.30 6.18 26.44
C THR A 233 8.71 6.47 25.93
N THR A 234 9.69 5.82 26.57
CA THR A 234 11.08 5.71 26.08
C THR A 234 11.42 4.29 25.61
N ASN A 235 10.48 3.34 25.80
CA ASN A 235 10.63 1.96 25.39
C ASN A 235 10.40 1.83 23.89
N VAL A 236 11.34 1.16 23.22
CA VAL A 236 11.36 1.00 21.76
C VAL A 236 10.22 0.10 21.29
N ASP A 237 9.98 -1.03 21.99
CA ASP A 237 8.92 -2.00 21.65
C ASP A 237 7.51 -1.38 21.81
N ILE A 238 7.30 -0.59 22.87
CA ILE A 238 6.05 0.15 23.07
C ILE A 238 5.86 1.20 21.98
N SER A 239 6.92 1.88 21.58
CA SER A 239 6.87 2.85 20.47
C SER A 239 6.47 2.17 19.16
N GLU A 240 7.01 0.98 18.87
CA GLU A 240 6.66 0.18 17.71
C GLU A 240 5.17 -0.18 17.71
N LEU A 241 4.65 -0.75 18.80
CA LEU A 241 3.23 -1.11 18.94
C LEU A 241 2.30 0.10 18.78
N CYS A 242 2.69 1.27 19.30
CA CYS A 242 1.93 2.50 19.11
C CYS A 242 1.90 2.93 17.64
N LEU A 243 3.05 2.90 16.95
CA LEU A 243 3.15 3.25 15.53
C LEU A 243 2.35 2.28 14.66
N GLU A 244 2.42 0.98 14.95
CA GLU A 244 1.65 -0.05 14.26
C GLU A 244 0.14 0.19 14.37
N HIS A 245 -0.36 0.40 15.59
CA HIS A 245 -1.77 0.71 15.82
C HIS A 245 -2.20 1.99 15.09
N LEU A 246 -1.45 3.08 15.23
CA LEU A 246 -1.78 4.36 14.61
C LEU A 246 -1.71 4.27 13.07
N HIS A 247 -0.77 3.50 12.53
CA HIS A 247 -0.66 3.26 11.08
C HIS A 247 -1.88 2.49 10.56
N ALA A 248 -2.27 1.38 11.22
CA ALA A 248 -3.44 0.60 10.83
C ALA A 248 -4.72 1.46 10.87
N GLN A 249 -4.89 2.28 11.90
CA GLN A 249 -6.03 3.18 12.04
C GLN A 249 -5.99 4.38 11.07
N ALA A 250 -4.81 4.78 10.60
CA ALA A 250 -4.66 5.87 9.63
C ALA A 250 -5.12 5.51 8.20
N GLU A 251 -5.64 4.31 7.95
CA GLU A 251 -6.44 4.04 6.74
C GLU A 251 -7.73 4.88 6.72
N HIS A 252 -8.27 5.21 7.90
CA HIS A 252 -9.45 6.06 8.03
C HIS A 252 -9.11 7.56 8.02
N ASP A 253 -9.77 8.34 7.17
CA ASP A 253 -9.51 9.79 7.04
C ASP A 253 -9.76 10.59 8.33
N SER A 254 -10.69 10.13 9.18
CA SER A 254 -10.93 10.73 10.50
C SER A 254 -9.72 10.65 11.42
N VAL A 255 -8.98 9.52 11.36
CA VAL A 255 -7.77 9.31 12.15
C VAL A 255 -6.59 10.10 11.57
N LYS A 256 -6.46 10.19 10.24
CA LYS A 256 -5.48 11.08 9.61
C LYS A 256 -5.65 12.53 10.08
N THR A 257 -6.90 13.01 10.06
CA THR A 257 -7.24 14.35 10.53
C THR A 257 -6.97 14.54 12.04
N LEU A 258 -7.28 13.53 12.85
CA LEU A 258 -6.97 13.52 14.28
C LEU A 258 -5.47 13.66 14.53
N LEU A 259 -4.66 12.82 13.89
CA LEU A 259 -3.19 12.84 14.06
C LEU A 259 -2.57 14.16 13.61
N ALA A 260 -3.15 14.80 12.59
CA ALA A 260 -2.71 16.12 12.15
C ALA A 260 -3.08 17.23 13.16
N LYS A 261 -4.25 17.16 13.81
CA LYS A 261 -4.74 18.17 14.78
C LYS A 261 -4.07 18.07 16.16
N GLU A 262 -3.71 16.87 16.57
CA GLU A 262 -3.14 16.59 17.91
C GLU A 262 -1.59 16.58 17.91
N ASP A 263 -0.97 17.21 16.92
CA ASP A 263 0.49 17.26 16.72
C ASP A 263 1.15 15.86 16.66
N GLY A 264 0.34 14.83 16.30
CA GLY A 264 0.78 13.44 16.29
C GLY A 264 1.87 13.20 15.26
N ILE A 265 1.73 13.76 14.06
CA ILE A 265 2.75 13.59 13.00
C ILE A 265 4.01 14.37 13.31
N GLN A 266 3.90 15.54 13.95
CA GLN A 266 5.07 16.28 14.44
C GLN A 266 5.85 15.47 15.49
N LEU A 267 5.14 14.80 16.40
CA LEU A 267 5.75 13.89 17.38
C LEU A 267 6.50 12.74 16.67
N VAL A 268 5.85 12.09 15.67
CA VAL A 268 6.46 10.99 14.91
C VAL A 268 7.71 11.47 14.17
N CYS A 269 7.66 12.64 13.52
CA CYS A 269 8.85 13.23 12.87
C CYS A 269 9.99 13.44 13.85
N THR A 270 9.70 14.00 15.04
CA THR A 270 10.70 14.25 16.07
C THR A 270 11.32 12.95 16.60
N ARG A 271 10.49 11.92 16.84
CA ARG A 271 10.95 10.60 17.28
C ARG A 271 11.81 9.92 16.22
N LEU A 272 11.39 10.01 14.95
CA LEU A 272 12.16 9.46 13.83
C LEU A 272 13.54 10.13 13.72
N GLU A 273 13.63 11.47 13.78
CA GLU A 273 14.92 12.17 13.78
C GLU A 273 15.81 11.73 14.97
N GLN A 274 15.23 11.59 16.16
CA GLN A 274 15.97 11.13 17.34
C GLN A 274 16.49 9.69 17.16
N LEU A 275 15.66 8.80 16.61
CA LEU A 275 16.01 7.40 16.38
C LEU A 275 17.14 7.30 15.35
N VAL A 276 17.02 8.01 14.21
CA VAL A 276 18.06 8.07 13.18
C VAL A 276 19.37 8.60 13.74
N ASN A 277 19.34 9.70 14.50
CA ASN A 277 20.56 10.28 15.08
C ASN A 277 21.24 9.33 16.07
N LYS A 278 20.48 8.60 16.89
CA LYS A 278 21.03 7.62 17.84
C LYS A 278 21.60 6.39 17.12
N HIS A 279 20.92 5.93 16.08
CA HIS A 279 21.37 4.82 15.25
C HIS A 279 22.69 5.18 14.54
N ASP A 280 22.74 6.34 13.88
CA ASP A 280 23.95 6.80 13.17
C ASP A 280 25.13 7.06 14.14
N ALA A 281 24.86 7.40 15.40
CA ALA A 281 25.86 7.56 16.45
C ALA A 281 26.33 6.22 17.07
N GLY A 282 25.62 5.10 16.82
CA GLY A 282 25.88 3.81 17.48
C GLY A 282 25.47 3.76 18.95
N ASP A 283 24.55 4.63 19.38
CA ASP A 283 24.12 4.79 20.78
C ASP A 283 22.89 3.90 21.12
N LEU A 284 22.47 2.99 20.23
CA LEU A 284 21.35 2.09 20.45
C LEU A 284 21.84 0.69 20.84
N ASN A 285 21.23 0.13 21.89
CA ASN A 285 21.45 -1.25 22.34
C ASN A 285 20.45 -2.25 21.73
N ALA A 286 19.74 -1.88 20.66
CA ALA A 286 18.77 -2.72 19.95
C ALA A 286 19.38 -3.30 18.68
N ASP A 287 18.78 -4.35 18.13
CA ASP A 287 19.17 -4.94 16.85
C ASP A 287 18.90 -3.93 15.71
N ASP A 288 19.86 -3.78 14.80
CA ASP A 288 19.75 -2.88 13.65
C ASP A 288 18.47 -3.16 12.82
N SER A 289 18.06 -4.43 12.69
CA SER A 289 16.85 -4.81 11.95
C SER A 289 15.55 -4.35 12.63
N GLU A 290 15.50 -4.34 13.97
CA GLU A 290 14.36 -3.83 14.75
C GLU A 290 14.28 -2.31 14.61
N VAL A 291 15.42 -1.63 14.74
CA VAL A 291 15.49 -0.17 14.57
C VAL A 291 15.06 0.26 13.17
N GLU A 292 15.52 -0.43 12.13
CA GLU A 292 15.09 -0.16 10.75
C GLU A 292 13.59 -0.39 10.55
N ALA A 293 12.99 -1.43 11.16
CA ALA A 293 11.57 -1.69 11.09
C ALA A 293 10.75 -0.53 11.68
N ILE A 294 11.15 -0.02 12.85
CA ILE A 294 10.49 1.11 13.50
C ILE A 294 10.66 2.40 12.69
N MET A 295 11.84 2.67 12.15
CA MET A 295 12.05 3.80 11.24
C MET A 295 11.11 3.74 10.05
N LYS A 296 10.96 2.56 9.45
CA LYS A 296 10.05 2.33 8.32
C LYS A 296 8.61 2.57 8.72
N GLN A 297 8.15 2.03 9.83
CA GLN A 297 6.77 2.24 10.32
C GLN A 297 6.47 3.72 10.57
N ALA A 298 7.40 4.45 11.19
CA ALA A 298 7.26 5.88 11.38
C ALA A 298 7.17 6.65 10.05
N CYS A 299 8.00 6.29 9.07
CA CYS A 299 7.95 6.84 7.72
C CYS A 299 6.60 6.56 7.04
N ASP A 300 6.14 5.31 7.11
CA ASP A 300 4.87 4.88 6.49
C ASP A 300 3.68 5.60 7.13
N LEU A 301 3.68 5.80 8.46
CA LEU A 301 2.66 6.56 9.17
C LEU A 301 2.63 8.04 8.73
N ILE A 302 3.77 8.70 8.58
CA ILE A 302 3.83 10.08 8.09
C ILE A 302 3.19 10.16 6.70
N ILE A 303 3.54 9.23 5.81
CA ILE A 303 3.08 9.26 4.42
C ILE A 303 1.59 8.93 4.31
N ILE A 304 1.08 7.92 5.02
CA ILE A 304 -0.34 7.57 4.95
C ILE A 304 -1.22 8.72 5.47
N VAL A 305 -0.82 9.44 6.52
CA VAL A 305 -1.56 10.59 7.03
C VAL A 305 -1.61 11.72 5.99
N LEU A 306 -0.52 11.95 5.26
CA LEU A 306 -0.46 12.94 4.19
C LEU A 306 -1.31 12.59 2.96
N THR A 307 -1.81 11.35 2.84
CA THR A 307 -2.78 11.01 1.79
C THR A 307 -4.16 11.60 2.03
N GLY A 308 -4.52 11.91 3.29
CA GLY A 308 -5.80 12.57 3.65
C GLY A 308 -5.78 14.05 3.29
N ASP A 309 -6.81 14.54 2.59
CA ASP A 309 -6.83 15.93 2.10
C ASP A 309 -6.85 16.94 3.25
N GLU A 310 -7.73 16.75 4.26
CA GLU A 310 -7.81 17.65 5.42
C GLU A 310 -6.52 17.61 6.26
N ALA A 311 -5.98 16.41 6.51
CA ALA A 311 -4.73 16.25 7.24
C ALA A 311 -3.56 16.95 6.52
N MET A 312 -3.45 16.75 5.21
CA MET A 312 -2.44 17.40 4.39
C MET A 312 -2.53 18.93 4.46
N HIS A 313 -3.74 19.51 4.40
CA HIS A 313 -3.92 20.96 4.54
C HIS A 313 -3.48 21.48 5.92
N ILE A 314 -3.83 20.76 6.99
CA ILE A 314 -3.43 21.12 8.37
C ILE A 314 -1.90 21.11 8.50
N LEU A 315 -1.26 20.04 8.02
CA LEU A 315 0.18 19.84 8.15
C LEU A 315 1.00 20.76 7.23
N TYR A 316 0.44 21.18 6.09
CA TYR A 316 1.06 22.18 5.21
C TYR A 316 0.96 23.59 5.78
N ASN A 317 -0.19 23.95 6.33
CA ASN A 317 -0.49 25.23 6.97
C ASN A 317 0.07 26.43 6.20
N ASN A 318 -0.31 26.60 4.93
CA ASN A 318 0.17 27.67 4.05
C ASN A 318 1.70 27.73 3.91
N GLY A 319 2.40 26.62 3.97
CA GLY A 319 3.85 26.55 3.83
C GLY A 319 4.64 26.84 5.12
N VAL A 320 3.97 27.04 6.26
CA VAL A 320 4.61 27.27 7.56
C VAL A 320 4.39 26.14 8.55
N GLY A 321 3.72 25.08 8.13
CA GLY A 321 3.48 23.89 8.96
C GLY A 321 4.78 23.21 9.36
N GLU A 322 4.91 22.85 10.63
CA GLU A 322 6.14 22.29 11.19
C GLU A 322 6.52 20.97 10.51
N VAL A 323 5.54 20.09 10.23
CA VAL A 323 5.78 18.84 9.51
C VAL A 323 6.27 19.11 8.07
N TYR A 324 5.68 20.09 7.36
CA TYR A 324 6.14 20.49 6.05
C TYR A 324 7.58 20.98 6.07
N ILE A 325 7.91 21.90 6.99
CA ILE A 325 9.26 22.45 7.13
C ILE A 325 10.27 21.35 7.46
N THR A 326 9.91 20.43 8.37
CA THR A 326 10.77 19.30 8.77
C THR A 326 11.03 18.36 7.59
N THR A 327 9.99 17.98 6.86
CA THR A 327 10.14 17.09 5.69
C THR A 327 10.94 17.77 4.57
N VAL A 328 10.76 19.06 4.31
CA VAL A 328 11.60 19.80 3.36
C VAL A 328 13.08 19.83 3.77
N LYS A 329 13.36 19.99 5.07
CA LYS A 329 14.74 19.91 5.60
C LYS A 329 15.37 18.53 5.33
N TRP A 330 14.59 17.45 5.42
CA TRP A 330 15.05 16.08 5.16
C TRP A 330 15.43 15.81 3.71
N LEU A 331 15.04 16.63 2.75
CA LEU A 331 15.55 16.55 1.36
C LEU A 331 17.08 16.69 1.28
N ASN A 332 17.75 17.18 2.32
CA ASN A 332 19.19 17.27 2.42
C ASN A 332 19.81 16.18 3.32
N SER A 333 19.00 15.24 3.82
CA SER A 333 19.49 14.19 4.70
C SER A 333 20.32 13.15 3.93
N PRO A 334 21.46 12.70 4.51
CA PRO A 334 22.18 11.55 3.99
C PRO A 334 21.48 10.21 4.30
N ASN A 335 20.59 10.20 5.29
CA ASN A 335 19.82 9.02 5.68
C ASN A 335 18.69 8.77 4.68
N TYR A 336 18.65 7.56 4.10
CA TYR A 336 17.70 7.23 3.02
C TYR A 336 16.24 7.13 3.50
N HIS A 337 15.98 6.79 4.76
CA HIS A 337 14.63 6.78 5.32
C HIS A 337 14.04 8.19 5.36
N LEU A 338 14.80 9.15 5.91
CA LEU A 338 14.40 10.55 5.96
C LEU A 338 14.25 11.15 4.57
N LEU A 339 15.22 10.89 3.67
CA LEU A 339 15.18 11.40 2.30
C LEU A 339 13.97 10.86 1.52
N THR A 340 13.74 9.55 1.58
CA THR A 340 12.59 8.92 0.88
C THR A 340 11.27 9.47 1.40
N THR A 341 11.14 9.58 2.72
CA THR A 341 9.94 10.16 3.36
C THR A 341 9.75 11.61 2.96
N ALA A 342 10.82 12.41 2.92
CA ALA A 342 10.78 13.80 2.46
C ALA A 342 10.24 13.93 1.04
N VAL A 343 10.77 13.14 0.13
CA VAL A 343 10.34 13.17 -1.28
C VAL A 343 8.87 12.75 -1.44
N LEU A 344 8.45 11.69 -0.73
CA LEU A 344 7.06 11.24 -0.73
C LEU A 344 6.12 12.29 -0.10
N ALA A 345 6.53 12.92 1.00
CA ALA A 345 5.78 13.98 1.66
C ALA A 345 5.58 15.19 0.73
N VAL A 346 6.65 15.66 0.09
CA VAL A 346 6.58 16.74 -0.91
C VAL A 346 5.63 16.36 -2.04
N GLY A 347 5.69 15.12 -2.53
CA GLY A 347 4.77 14.62 -3.57
C GLY A 347 3.31 14.64 -3.13
N ASN A 348 3.02 14.38 -1.84
CA ASN A 348 1.68 14.45 -1.27
C ASN A 348 1.22 15.90 -1.04
N PHE A 349 2.08 16.80 -0.58
CA PHE A 349 1.77 18.22 -0.49
C PHE A 349 1.53 18.85 -1.88
N ALA A 350 2.21 18.36 -2.92
CA ALA A 350 2.09 18.86 -4.29
C ALA A 350 0.79 18.39 -5.00
N ARG A 351 -0.36 18.44 -4.31
CA ARG A 351 -1.69 18.12 -4.86
C ARG A 351 -2.57 19.34 -5.09
N GLN A 352 -2.13 20.50 -4.60
CA GLN A 352 -2.83 21.78 -4.78
C GLN A 352 -1.95 22.74 -5.59
N ASP A 353 -2.54 23.44 -6.57
CA ASP A 353 -1.80 24.31 -7.48
C ASP A 353 -1.05 25.44 -6.75
N ASP A 354 -1.68 26.01 -5.71
CA ASP A 354 -1.05 27.07 -4.91
C ASP A 354 0.16 26.57 -4.15
N TYR A 355 0.08 25.34 -3.59
CA TYR A 355 1.20 24.70 -2.89
C TYR A 355 2.33 24.38 -3.86
N CYS A 356 2.00 23.84 -5.04
CA CYS A 356 2.99 23.60 -6.08
C CYS A 356 3.70 24.91 -6.50
N THR A 357 2.96 26.00 -6.57
CA THR A 357 3.52 27.31 -6.95
C THR A 357 4.47 27.83 -5.87
N GLN A 358 4.10 27.72 -4.60
CA GLN A 358 4.98 28.08 -3.48
C GLN A 358 6.25 27.22 -3.45
N MET A 359 6.12 25.89 -3.56
CA MET A 359 7.27 24.99 -3.58
C MET A 359 8.22 25.26 -4.75
N MET A 360 7.70 25.69 -5.91
CA MET A 360 8.54 26.12 -7.03
C MET A 360 9.35 27.38 -6.69
N GLN A 361 8.74 28.35 -6.00
CA GLN A 361 9.43 29.56 -5.53
C GLN A 361 10.50 29.23 -4.48
N ASP A 362 10.22 28.26 -3.61
CA ASP A 362 11.15 27.76 -2.59
C ASP A 362 12.24 26.84 -3.14
N LYS A 363 12.33 26.70 -4.47
CA LYS A 363 13.33 25.89 -5.20
C LYS A 363 13.32 24.41 -4.87
N ILE A 364 12.20 23.90 -4.38
CA ILE A 364 12.05 22.45 -4.07
C ILE A 364 12.15 21.64 -5.37
N PHE A 365 11.64 22.16 -6.47
CA PHE A 365 11.76 21.52 -7.79
C PHE A 365 13.22 21.30 -8.20
N ASP A 366 14.08 22.32 -8.04
CA ASP A 366 15.52 22.23 -8.37
C ASP A 366 16.20 21.17 -7.49
N LYS A 367 15.85 21.15 -6.20
CA LYS A 367 16.37 20.19 -5.26
C LYS A 367 15.99 18.74 -5.62
N LEU A 368 14.74 18.52 -6.02
CA LEU A 368 14.28 17.21 -6.48
C LEU A 368 15.00 16.77 -7.76
N LEU A 369 15.28 17.69 -8.69
CA LEU A 369 16.08 17.38 -9.88
C LEU A 369 17.49 16.92 -9.50
N ASP A 370 18.15 17.62 -8.59
CA ASP A 370 19.48 17.25 -8.13
C ASP A 370 19.47 15.85 -7.47
N ILE A 371 18.45 15.56 -6.64
CA ILE A 371 18.27 14.22 -6.03
C ILE A 371 18.06 13.16 -7.12
N PHE A 372 17.21 13.43 -8.11
CA PHE A 372 16.98 12.50 -9.21
C PHE A 372 18.28 12.20 -9.97
N GLU A 373 19.04 13.22 -10.34
CA GLU A 373 20.31 13.06 -11.07
C GLU A 373 21.32 12.23 -10.27
N ILE A 374 21.45 12.50 -8.97
CA ILE A 374 22.35 11.72 -8.07
C ILE A 374 21.95 10.24 -8.05
N TYR A 375 20.68 9.94 -7.79
CA TYR A 375 20.22 8.56 -7.65
C TYR A 375 20.12 7.84 -9.01
N ASN A 376 19.87 8.54 -10.10
CA ASN A 376 19.95 7.97 -11.44
C ASN A 376 21.40 7.58 -11.79
N ASN A 377 22.36 8.46 -11.55
CA ASN A 377 23.80 8.17 -11.74
C ASN A 377 24.29 7.04 -10.81
N PHE A 378 23.72 6.94 -9.61
CA PHE A 378 24.01 5.86 -8.69
C PHE A 378 23.47 4.53 -9.22
N GLY A 379 22.23 4.47 -9.69
CA GLY A 379 21.63 3.30 -10.31
C GLY A 379 22.44 2.81 -11.53
N VAL A 380 22.87 3.72 -12.40
CA VAL A 380 23.73 3.40 -13.56
C VAL A 380 25.07 2.76 -13.12
N ARG A 381 25.64 3.25 -12.02
CA ARG A 381 26.89 2.66 -11.49
C ARG A 381 26.64 1.26 -10.95
N MET A 382 25.54 1.02 -10.23
CA MET A 382 25.18 -0.32 -9.73
C MET A 382 24.99 -1.32 -10.85
N GLN A 383 24.35 -0.91 -11.96
CA GLN A 383 24.18 -1.77 -13.14
C GLN A 383 25.52 -2.15 -13.80
N LYS A 384 26.47 -1.20 -13.84
CA LYS A 384 27.80 -1.45 -14.43
C LYS A 384 28.73 -2.26 -13.54
N GLU A 385 28.53 -2.19 -12.24
CA GLU A 385 29.41 -2.81 -11.23
C GLU A 385 28.56 -3.61 -10.20
N PRO A 386 27.82 -4.64 -10.64
CA PRO A 386 26.89 -5.37 -9.77
C PRO A 386 27.58 -6.18 -8.65
N GLU A 387 28.87 -6.48 -8.79
CA GLU A 387 29.64 -7.25 -7.80
C GLU A 387 30.20 -6.37 -6.66
N ASN A 388 30.14 -5.05 -6.80
CA ASN A 388 30.61 -4.14 -5.76
C ASN A 388 29.59 -4.03 -4.62
N GLN A 389 30.08 -3.95 -3.38
CA GLN A 389 29.22 -3.58 -2.26
C GLN A 389 28.81 -2.10 -2.37
N HIS A 390 27.53 -1.86 -2.51
CA HIS A 390 26.96 -0.51 -2.54
C HIS A 390 26.36 -0.18 -1.16
N PRO A 391 26.46 1.09 -0.70
CA PRO A 391 25.94 1.49 0.62
C PRO A 391 24.39 1.46 0.70
N ILE A 392 23.72 1.38 -0.44
CA ILE A 392 22.25 1.36 -0.55
C ILE A 392 21.89 0.27 -1.56
N ASP A 393 20.81 -0.46 -1.31
CA ASP A 393 20.33 -1.49 -2.22
C ASP A 393 19.60 -0.91 -3.45
N SER A 394 19.50 -1.70 -4.52
CA SER A 394 18.86 -1.26 -5.77
C SER A 394 17.38 -0.94 -5.62
N THR A 395 16.70 -1.62 -4.69
CA THR A 395 15.27 -1.40 -4.42
C THR A 395 15.04 -0.01 -3.82
N THR A 396 15.90 0.41 -2.89
CA THR A 396 15.85 1.75 -2.30
C THR A 396 16.14 2.83 -3.35
N VAL A 397 17.15 2.62 -4.23
CA VAL A 397 17.43 3.55 -5.33
C VAL A 397 16.22 3.71 -6.24
N THR A 398 15.61 2.60 -6.66
CA THR A 398 14.39 2.59 -7.50
C THR A 398 13.22 3.31 -6.83
N LYS A 399 13.01 3.09 -5.53
CA LYS A 399 11.97 3.79 -4.76
C LYS A 399 12.19 5.30 -4.75
N ILE A 400 13.42 5.76 -4.52
CA ILE A 400 13.75 7.19 -4.52
C ILE A 400 13.53 7.79 -5.91
N GLN A 401 14.03 7.15 -6.98
CA GLN A 401 13.80 7.60 -8.36
C GLN A 401 12.31 7.74 -8.67
N HIS A 402 11.51 6.71 -8.36
CA HIS A 402 10.08 6.70 -8.57
C HIS A 402 9.36 7.82 -7.80
N ALA A 403 9.71 8.01 -6.52
CA ALA A 403 9.11 9.03 -5.66
C ALA A 403 9.45 10.45 -6.15
N VAL A 404 10.72 10.70 -6.48
CA VAL A 404 11.18 12.01 -7.00
C VAL A 404 10.48 12.36 -8.31
N LEU A 405 10.41 11.42 -9.26
CA LEU A 405 9.73 11.67 -10.55
C LEU A 405 8.23 11.92 -10.35
N SER A 406 7.60 11.26 -9.38
CA SER A 406 6.21 11.53 -9.02
C SER A 406 6.01 12.94 -8.47
N ALA A 407 6.90 13.38 -7.58
CA ALA A 407 6.88 14.73 -7.02
C ALA A 407 7.15 15.81 -8.10
N LEU A 408 8.16 15.61 -8.95
CA LEU A 408 8.47 16.50 -10.09
C LEU A 408 7.27 16.64 -11.04
N ARG A 409 6.62 15.50 -11.37
CA ARG A 409 5.41 15.51 -12.19
C ARG A 409 4.31 16.34 -11.53
N ASN A 410 4.03 16.12 -10.25
CA ASN A 410 2.99 16.85 -9.53
C ASN A 410 3.27 18.35 -9.48
N LEU A 411 4.50 18.75 -9.16
CA LEU A 411 4.92 20.17 -9.13
C LEU A 411 4.77 20.87 -10.48
N THR A 412 4.82 20.12 -11.58
CA THR A 412 4.67 20.67 -12.93
C THR A 412 3.24 20.60 -13.48
N VAL A 413 2.22 20.20 -12.68
CA VAL A 413 0.82 20.30 -13.10
C VAL A 413 0.37 21.73 -13.38
N PRO A 414 0.65 22.74 -12.52
CA PRO A 414 0.29 24.12 -12.80
C PRO A 414 1.03 24.68 -14.04
N VAL A 415 0.30 25.38 -14.90
CA VAL A 415 0.86 25.94 -16.15
C VAL A 415 2.02 26.91 -15.88
N ALA A 416 1.92 27.71 -14.81
CA ALA A 416 2.98 28.63 -14.41
C ALA A 416 4.29 27.88 -14.10
N ASN A 417 4.19 26.76 -13.38
CA ASN A 417 5.34 25.95 -12.98
C ASN A 417 6.01 25.27 -14.19
N LYS A 418 5.20 24.79 -15.17
CA LYS A 418 5.74 24.24 -16.43
C LYS A 418 6.63 25.25 -17.15
N ARG A 419 6.17 26.50 -17.23
CA ARG A 419 6.94 27.59 -17.86
C ARG A 419 8.24 27.87 -17.13
N VAL A 420 8.21 27.93 -15.81
CA VAL A 420 9.40 28.13 -14.96
C VAL A 420 10.40 26.98 -15.14
N ALA A 421 9.92 25.72 -15.02
CA ALA A 421 10.76 24.54 -15.18
C ALA A 421 11.41 24.46 -16.59
N ALA A 422 10.66 24.79 -17.64
CA ALA A 422 11.18 24.82 -19.01
C ALA A 422 12.18 25.96 -19.22
N ALA A 423 11.89 27.15 -18.68
CA ALA A 423 12.75 28.32 -18.82
C ALA A 423 14.10 28.18 -18.10
N GLN A 424 14.17 27.45 -17.01
CA GLN A 424 15.42 27.14 -16.29
C GLN A 424 16.39 26.29 -17.13
N GLY A 425 15.89 25.53 -18.12
CA GLY A 425 16.72 24.77 -19.05
C GLY A 425 17.42 23.54 -18.47
N LYS A 426 17.26 23.22 -17.18
CA LYS A 426 17.92 22.07 -16.51
C LYS A 426 17.10 20.78 -16.55
N ALA A 427 15.79 20.88 -16.35
CA ALA A 427 14.92 19.74 -16.16
C ALA A 427 14.87 18.81 -17.39
N ALA A 428 14.66 19.38 -18.58
CA ALA A 428 14.55 18.57 -19.78
C ALA A 428 15.84 17.80 -20.12
N PRO A 429 17.04 18.39 -20.13
CA PRO A 429 18.27 17.63 -20.36
C PRO A 429 18.50 16.49 -19.34
N ILE A 430 18.28 16.73 -18.04
CA ILE A 430 18.45 15.72 -17.00
C ILE A 430 17.49 14.54 -17.21
N LEU A 431 16.20 14.84 -17.45
CA LEU A 431 15.20 13.77 -17.59
C LEU A 431 15.35 13.02 -18.93
N LEU A 432 15.70 13.70 -20.03
CA LEU A 432 15.93 13.05 -21.31
C LEU A 432 17.16 12.15 -21.29
N SER A 433 18.27 12.59 -20.68
CA SER A 433 19.48 11.76 -20.54
C SER A 433 19.28 10.52 -19.66
N ALA A 434 18.26 10.50 -18.82
CA ALA A 434 17.92 9.33 -18.00
C ALA A 434 17.16 8.25 -18.79
N LEU A 435 16.45 8.59 -19.88
CA LEU A 435 15.64 7.61 -20.64
C LEU A 435 16.42 6.37 -21.09
N PRO A 436 17.65 6.48 -21.62
CA PRO A 436 18.41 5.29 -22.03
C PRO A 436 18.93 4.45 -20.86
N THR A 437 18.94 4.99 -19.66
CA THR A 437 19.56 4.34 -18.48
C THR A 437 18.58 3.67 -17.56
N VAL A 438 17.28 3.98 -17.68
CA VAL A 438 16.23 3.44 -16.81
C VAL A 438 15.74 2.09 -17.35
N GLU A 439 15.89 1.04 -16.55
CA GLU A 439 15.44 -0.32 -16.86
C GLU A 439 14.17 -0.72 -16.12
N ASP A 440 13.94 -0.15 -14.92
CA ASP A 440 12.73 -0.42 -14.14
C ASP A 440 11.50 0.23 -14.78
N HIS A 441 10.47 -0.56 -15.02
CA HIS A 441 9.26 -0.13 -15.74
C HIS A 441 8.40 0.87 -14.93
N HIS A 442 8.43 0.81 -13.60
CA HIS A 442 7.73 1.78 -12.76
C HIS A 442 8.43 3.14 -12.80
N VAL A 443 9.77 3.14 -12.76
CA VAL A 443 10.57 4.37 -12.92
C VAL A 443 10.39 4.93 -14.32
N ALA A 444 10.45 4.09 -15.37
CA ALA A 444 10.21 4.51 -16.75
C ALA A 444 8.84 5.16 -16.93
N TYR A 445 7.78 4.57 -16.37
CA TYR A 445 6.43 5.15 -16.38
C TYR A 445 6.43 6.57 -15.80
N LYS A 446 7.05 6.76 -14.62
CA LYS A 446 7.09 8.07 -13.96
C LYS A 446 7.97 9.08 -14.70
N LEU A 447 9.08 8.61 -15.28
CA LEU A 447 9.97 9.45 -16.10
C LEU A 447 9.26 9.95 -17.35
N LEU A 448 8.62 9.06 -18.10
CA LEU A 448 7.83 9.44 -19.28
C LEU A 448 6.72 10.43 -18.93
N ALA A 449 6.01 10.19 -17.81
CA ALA A 449 4.97 11.10 -17.33
C ALA A 449 5.51 12.48 -16.93
N ALA A 450 6.67 12.54 -16.26
CA ALA A 450 7.31 13.80 -15.89
C ALA A 450 7.76 14.59 -17.14
N ILE A 451 8.38 13.92 -18.12
CA ILE A 451 8.78 14.55 -19.39
C ILE A 451 7.53 15.05 -20.15
N ARG A 452 6.45 14.26 -20.21
CA ARG A 452 5.19 14.68 -20.86
C ARG A 452 4.62 15.94 -20.24
N MET A 453 4.66 16.06 -18.90
CA MET A 453 4.19 17.28 -18.23
C MET A 453 5.06 18.49 -18.56
N LEU A 454 6.37 18.30 -18.74
CA LEU A 454 7.26 19.39 -19.19
C LEU A 454 7.06 19.77 -20.66
N VAL A 455 6.69 18.82 -21.52
CA VAL A 455 6.39 19.08 -22.95
C VAL A 455 5.10 19.90 -23.11
N ASP A 456 4.15 19.78 -22.18
CA ASP A 456 2.83 20.40 -22.30
C ASP A 456 2.90 21.93 -22.36
N GLY A 457 2.59 22.50 -23.51
CA GLY A 457 2.66 23.92 -23.79
C GLY A 457 4.07 24.49 -23.87
N GLN A 458 5.12 23.65 -23.93
CA GLN A 458 6.52 24.06 -23.96
C GLN A 458 7.21 23.55 -25.24
N GLU A 459 7.14 24.33 -26.29
CA GLU A 459 7.72 24.04 -27.61
C GLU A 459 9.23 23.72 -27.53
N GLY A 460 9.99 24.46 -26.71
CA GLY A 460 11.44 24.27 -26.54
C GLY A 460 11.76 22.85 -26.02
N VAL A 461 10.98 22.34 -25.07
CA VAL A 461 11.16 20.98 -24.53
C VAL A 461 10.79 19.93 -25.58
N ALA A 462 9.72 20.16 -26.35
CA ALA A 462 9.33 19.26 -27.43
C ALA A 462 10.42 19.18 -28.53
N LYS A 463 11.08 20.32 -28.86
CA LYS A 463 12.20 20.33 -29.79
C LYS A 463 13.41 19.56 -29.26
N LEU A 464 13.74 19.71 -27.98
CA LEU A 464 14.84 18.97 -27.38
C LEU A 464 14.58 17.46 -27.48
N LEU A 465 13.39 17.00 -27.08
CA LEU A 465 13.00 15.58 -27.19
C LEU A 465 13.09 15.08 -28.62
N ALA A 466 12.51 15.84 -29.59
CA ALA A 466 12.50 15.43 -30.99
C ALA A 466 13.90 15.41 -31.62
N SER A 467 14.83 16.26 -31.18
CA SER A 467 16.19 16.30 -31.68
C SER A 467 17.10 15.21 -31.11
N ASP A 468 16.64 14.49 -30.11
CA ASP A 468 17.37 13.41 -29.45
C ASP A 468 16.85 12.04 -29.95
N SER A 469 17.55 11.48 -30.93
CA SER A 469 17.16 10.20 -31.56
C SER A 469 17.26 9.01 -30.59
N GLU A 470 18.16 9.05 -29.62
CA GLU A 470 18.29 8.01 -28.59
C GLU A 470 17.12 8.05 -27.63
N ALA A 471 16.76 9.25 -27.15
CA ALA A 471 15.56 9.44 -26.33
C ALA A 471 14.29 8.99 -27.05
N LEU A 472 14.10 9.37 -28.33
CA LEU A 472 12.95 8.93 -29.14
C LEU A 472 12.91 7.39 -29.28
N SER A 473 14.06 6.75 -29.54
CA SER A 473 14.15 5.30 -29.64
C SER A 473 13.79 4.60 -28.33
N CYS A 474 14.19 5.18 -27.18
CA CYS A 474 13.79 4.69 -25.87
C CYS A 474 12.28 4.84 -25.61
N VAL A 475 11.71 6.00 -25.97
CA VAL A 475 10.25 6.21 -25.87
C VAL A 475 9.51 5.22 -26.74
N ALA A 476 9.95 5.01 -27.99
CA ALA A 476 9.35 4.00 -28.88
C ALA A 476 9.45 2.58 -28.31
N LYS A 477 10.59 2.19 -27.73
CA LYS A 477 10.80 0.91 -27.06
C LYS A 477 9.79 0.70 -25.94
N TRP A 478 9.61 1.67 -25.04
CA TRP A 478 8.62 1.59 -23.96
C TRP A 478 7.19 1.54 -24.49
N GLY A 479 6.88 2.24 -25.58
CA GLY A 479 5.56 2.18 -26.23
C GLY A 479 5.19 0.81 -26.80
N HIS A 480 6.17 -0.07 -27.00
CA HIS A 480 5.97 -1.46 -27.47
C HIS A 480 6.09 -2.50 -26.35
N ALA A 481 6.45 -2.11 -25.13
CA ALA A 481 6.58 -2.99 -23.98
C ALA A 481 5.20 -3.31 -23.38
N ALA A 482 4.38 -4.08 -24.10
CA ALA A 482 2.97 -4.35 -23.77
C ALA A 482 2.78 -5.03 -22.40
N GLU A 483 3.80 -5.74 -21.90
CA GLU A 483 3.83 -6.35 -20.57
C GLU A 483 3.85 -5.30 -19.44
N PHE A 484 4.25 -4.05 -19.73
CA PHE A 484 4.34 -2.95 -18.78
C PHE A 484 3.33 -1.84 -19.12
N ALA A 485 2.07 -2.12 -18.90
CA ALA A 485 0.93 -1.29 -19.32
C ALA A 485 1.08 0.22 -18.99
N GLY A 486 1.69 0.56 -17.85
CA GLY A 486 1.93 1.94 -17.44
C GLY A 486 2.87 2.68 -18.40
N ALA A 487 4.06 2.15 -18.62
CA ALA A 487 5.06 2.74 -19.53
C ALA A 487 4.59 2.68 -20.98
N ALA A 488 4.01 1.55 -21.41
CA ALA A 488 3.48 1.35 -22.77
C ALA A 488 2.34 2.33 -23.11
N GLY A 489 1.54 2.72 -22.12
CA GLY A 489 0.51 3.74 -22.29
C GLY A 489 1.02 5.18 -22.28
N GLU A 490 2.03 5.48 -21.45
CA GLU A 490 2.53 6.86 -21.27
C GLU A 490 3.49 7.29 -22.40
N ALA A 491 4.27 6.35 -22.95
CA ALA A 491 5.21 6.64 -24.04
C ALA A 491 4.53 7.21 -25.30
N PRO A 492 3.48 6.60 -25.88
CA PRO A 492 2.81 7.20 -27.05
C PRO A 492 2.10 8.50 -26.71
N ARG A 493 1.63 8.70 -25.48
CA ARG A 493 1.08 9.98 -25.03
C ARG A 493 2.13 11.08 -25.05
N LEU A 494 3.35 10.79 -24.59
CA LEU A 494 4.48 11.72 -24.68
C LEU A 494 4.75 12.11 -26.13
N LEU A 495 4.79 11.15 -27.06
CA LEU A 495 4.93 11.42 -28.49
C LEU A 495 3.80 12.29 -29.03
N ALA A 496 2.56 11.97 -28.68
CA ALA A 496 1.39 12.73 -29.13
C ALA A 496 1.43 14.19 -28.66
N TRP A 497 1.84 14.42 -27.41
CA TRP A 497 1.98 15.77 -26.87
C TRP A 497 3.15 16.53 -27.49
N ALA A 498 4.27 15.86 -27.78
CA ALA A 498 5.39 16.45 -28.51
C ALA A 498 4.98 16.87 -29.92
N VAL A 499 4.32 15.99 -30.69
CA VAL A 499 3.80 16.30 -32.02
C VAL A 499 2.87 17.52 -32.01
N LYS A 500 1.98 17.61 -31.02
CA LYS A 500 1.07 18.76 -30.84
C LYS A 500 1.83 20.08 -30.68
N GLN A 501 2.95 20.08 -29.95
CA GLN A 501 3.77 21.30 -29.76
C GLN A 501 4.61 21.62 -31.01
N LEU A 502 4.95 20.62 -31.83
CA LEU A 502 5.81 20.78 -33.02
C LEU A 502 5.04 21.09 -34.31
N ARG A 503 3.71 21.25 -34.26
CA ARG A 503 2.82 21.45 -35.44
C ARG A 503 3.25 22.57 -36.42
N HIS A 504 4.02 23.53 -35.96
CA HIS A 504 4.52 24.67 -36.81
C HIS A 504 6.04 24.62 -37.06
N HIS A 505 6.69 23.50 -36.75
CA HIS A 505 8.14 23.33 -36.81
C HIS A 505 8.51 22.08 -37.60
N THR A 506 9.70 22.05 -38.15
CA THR A 506 10.20 20.88 -38.91
C THR A 506 10.68 19.74 -38.05
N HIS A 507 10.77 19.90 -36.72
CA HIS A 507 11.27 18.88 -35.79
C HIS A 507 10.37 17.62 -35.68
N TRP A 508 9.09 17.68 -36.12
CA TRP A 508 8.25 16.52 -36.25
C TRP A 508 8.87 15.45 -37.17
N ARG A 509 9.75 15.84 -38.11
CA ARG A 509 10.46 14.96 -39.05
C ARG A 509 11.24 13.88 -38.31
N HIS A 510 11.95 14.24 -37.24
CA HIS A 510 12.73 13.28 -36.46
C HIS A 510 11.82 12.20 -35.79
N ILE A 511 10.60 12.55 -35.37
CA ILE A 511 9.64 11.58 -34.85
C ILE A 511 9.23 10.58 -35.94
N VAL A 512 9.10 11.02 -37.17
CA VAL A 512 8.80 10.14 -38.32
C VAL A 512 10.02 9.29 -38.71
N GLU A 513 11.23 9.82 -38.63
CA GLU A 513 12.49 9.15 -38.96
C GLU A 513 12.79 8.00 -38.02
N VAL A 514 12.44 8.11 -36.73
CA VAL A 514 12.75 7.08 -35.72
C VAL A 514 11.72 5.93 -35.79
N ASP A 515 12.22 4.74 -36.09
CA ASP A 515 11.41 3.52 -36.12
C ASP A 515 10.73 3.25 -34.77
N GLY A 516 9.45 2.86 -34.84
CA GLY A 516 8.66 2.56 -33.66
C GLY A 516 7.83 3.72 -33.12
N CYS A 517 8.13 4.99 -33.42
CA CYS A 517 7.33 6.12 -32.94
C CYS A 517 5.92 6.10 -33.55
N ILE A 518 5.79 5.91 -34.86
CA ILE A 518 4.49 5.86 -35.54
C ILE A 518 3.69 4.65 -35.09
N SER A 519 4.31 3.47 -35.02
CA SER A 519 3.63 2.26 -34.56
C SER A 519 3.19 2.34 -33.10
N SER A 520 3.93 3.02 -32.25
CA SER A 520 3.52 3.29 -30.86
C SER A 520 2.25 4.16 -30.80
N LEU A 521 2.13 5.18 -31.64
CA LEU A 521 0.92 5.99 -31.78
C LEU A 521 -0.26 5.19 -32.38
N VAL A 522 -0.01 4.32 -33.36
CA VAL A 522 -1.03 3.44 -33.93
C VAL A 522 -1.56 2.45 -32.87
N ASN A 523 -0.68 1.85 -32.07
CA ASN A 523 -1.09 0.96 -30.97
C ASN A 523 -1.99 1.69 -29.94
N MET A 524 -1.76 2.99 -29.70
CA MET A 524 -2.58 3.77 -28.77
C MET A 524 -4.02 4.00 -29.26
N LEU A 525 -4.33 3.81 -30.57
CA LEU A 525 -5.70 3.90 -31.09
C LEU A 525 -6.66 2.90 -30.41
N VAL A 526 -6.16 1.76 -29.98
CA VAL A 526 -6.95 0.71 -29.31
C VAL A 526 -6.84 0.75 -27.79
N ALA A 527 -6.33 1.85 -27.20
CA ALA A 527 -6.30 2.05 -25.76
C ALA A 527 -7.70 2.03 -25.14
N SER A 528 -7.81 1.67 -23.86
CA SER A 528 -9.10 1.57 -23.15
C SER A 528 -9.81 2.92 -22.95
N HIS A 529 -9.07 4.04 -22.94
CA HIS A 529 -9.59 5.37 -22.68
C HIS A 529 -9.71 6.20 -23.94
N SER A 530 -10.90 6.77 -24.18
CA SER A 530 -11.19 7.61 -25.35
C SER A 530 -10.27 8.84 -25.45
N LEU A 531 -9.80 9.39 -24.31
CA LEU A 531 -8.83 10.49 -24.32
C LEU A 531 -7.52 10.07 -24.99
N MET A 532 -6.98 8.89 -24.68
CA MET A 532 -5.74 8.39 -25.29
C MET A 532 -5.94 8.11 -26.79
N GLN A 533 -7.09 7.53 -27.15
CA GLN A 533 -7.48 7.31 -28.54
C GLN A 533 -7.47 8.64 -29.33
N ASN A 534 -8.06 9.69 -28.73
CA ASN A 534 -8.12 11.02 -29.34
C ASN A 534 -6.73 11.66 -29.48
N GLU A 535 -5.88 11.54 -28.44
CA GLU A 535 -4.48 12.01 -28.48
C GLU A 535 -3.71 11.34 -29.63
N ALA A 536 -3.88 10.01 -29.83
CA ALA A 536 -3.26 9.26 -30.93
C ALA A 536 -3.75 9.74 -32.29
N ILE A 537 -5.07 9.85 -32.48
CA ILE A 537 -5.70 10.28 -33.73
C ILE A 537 -5.18 11.69 -34.11
N LEU A 538 -5.20 12.63 -33.17
CA LEU A 538 -4.74 13.99 -33.43
C LEU A 538 -3.26 14.04 -33.81
N ALA A 539 -2.40 13.29 -33.10
CA ALA A 539 -0.97 13.23 -33.43
C ALA A 539 -0.73 12.64 -34.82
N LEU A 540 -1.36 11.50 -35.12
CA LEU A 540 -1.27 10.87 -36.45
C LEU A 540 -1.81 11.79 -37.55
N THR A 541 -2.89 12.54 -37.28
CA THR A 541 -3.46 13.50 -38.23
C THR A 541 -2.45 14.64 -38.52
N LEU A 542 -1.82 15.21 -37.48
CA LEU A 542 -0.81 16.26 -37.65
C LEU A 542 0.39 15.77 -38.46
N LEU A 543 0.88 14.57 -38.14
CA LEU A 543 1.98 13.94 -38.87
C LEU A 543 1.58 13.63 -40.32
N ALA A 544 0.34 13.19 -40.58
CA ALA A 544 -0.18 12.93 -41.92
C ALA A 544 -0.25 14.24 -42.75
N ILE A 545 -0.79 15.33 -42.18
CA ILE A 545 -0.87 16.63 -42.85
C ILE A 545 0.50 17.08 -43.31
N GLU A 546 1.52 17.02 -42.46
CA GLU A 546 2.85 17.52 -42.77
C GLU A 546 3.63 16.54 -43.68
N SER A 547 3.51 15.24 -43.51
CA SER A 547 4.20 14.21 -44.30
C SER A 547 3.65 14.10 -45.73
N LEU A 548 2.32 14.26 -45.92
CA LEU A 548 1.65 14.17 -47.23
C LEU A 548 1.53 15.50 -47.94
N LYS A 549 2.09 16.59 -47.38
CA LYS A 549 2.06 17.91 -47.99
C LYS A 549 2.93 17.94 -49.25
N LYS A 550 2.34 18.30 -50.40
CA LYS A 550 3.09 18.52 -51.64
C LYS A 550 4.03 19.71 -51.45
N LEU A 551 5.32 19.45 -51.43
CA LEU A 551 6.37 20.48 -51.36
C LEU A 551 6.70 20.98 -52.75
N SER A 552 7.18 22.24 -52.85
CA SER A 552 7.71 22.77 -54.11
C SER A 552 9.00 22.05 -54.50
N PRO A 553 9.35 21.96 -55.78
CA PRO A 553 10.58 21.28 -56.21
C PRO A 553 11.88 21.85 -55.58
N THR A 554 11.85 23.10 -55.10
CA THR A 554 12.96 23.77 -54.44
C THR A 554 13.10 23.42 -52.95
N ASP A 555 12.06 22.89 -52.34
CA ASP A 555 11.98 22.64 -50.89
C ASP A 555 11.97 21.12 -50.55
N GLN A 556 12.31 20.28 -51.54
CA GLN A 556 12.33 18.83 -51.32
C GLN A 556 13.51 18.43 -50.43
N PRO A 557 13.24 17.79 -49.28
CA PRO A 557 14.31 17.24 -48.45
C PRO A 557 14.90 15.98 -49.09
N ASP A 558 16.15 15.64 -48.72
CA ASP A 558 16.80 14.39 -49.17
C ASP A 558 16.09 13.13 -48.71
N PHE A 559 15.29 13.22 -47.65
CA PHE A 559 14.51 12.11 -47.07
C PHE A 559 13.05 12.17 -47.51
N ASP A 560 12.53 11.06 -48.02
CA ASP A 560 11.13 10.95 -48.48
C ASP A 560 10.19 10.63 -47.29
N TYR A 561 9.73 11.71 -46.62
CA TYR A 561 8.84 11.60 -45.44
C TYR A 561 7.48 11.00 -45.79
N GLU A 562 6.92 11.25 -46.96
CA GLU A 562 5.66 10.67 -47.41
C GLU A 562 5.79 9.16 -47.50
N LYS A 563 6.76 8.68 -48.27
CA LYS A 563 6.99 7.26 -48.46
C LYS A 563 7.26 6.54 -47.13
N HIS A 564 8.07 7.12 -46.27
CA HIS A 564 8.46 6.54 -44.98
C HIS A 564 7.27 6.49 -44.03
N PHE A 565 6.53 7.59 -43.86
CA PHE A 565 5.33 7.65 -43.01
C PHE A 565 4.27 6.61 -43.43
N ILE A 566 3.96 6.53 -44.75
CA ILE A 566 3.03 5.56 -45.29
C ILE A 566 3.50 4.11 -45.04
N ALA A 567 4.79 3.84 -45.25
CA ALA A 567 5.35 2.52 -44.98
C ALA A 567 5.21 2.12 -43.51
N GLN A 568 5.44 3.07 -42.59
CA GLN A 568 5.27 2.82 -41.15
C GLN A 568 3.82 2.61 -40.75
N LEU A 569 2.86 3.37 -41.28
CA LEU A 569 1.43 3.15 -41.05
C LEU A 569 0.98 1.73 -41.47
N ILE A 570 1.38 1.32 -42.67
CA ILE A 570 1.01 -0.01 -43.20
C ILE A 570 1.68 -1.12 -42.38
N LYS A 571 2.98 -0.97 -42.07
CA LYS A 571 3.72 -1.90 -41.23
C LYS A 571 3.08 -2.06 -39.84
N SER A 572 2.43 -1.02 -39.34
CA SER A 572 1.72 -1.00 -38.05
C SER A 572 0.28 -1.48 -38.16
N GLU A 573 -0.16 -2.01 -39.31
CA GLU A 573 -1.53 -2.50 -39.53
C GLU A 573 -2.61 -1.45 -39.19
N ILE A 574 -2.42 -0.21 -39.67
CA ILE A 574 -3.32 0.91 -39.33
C ILE A 574 -4.79 0.61 -39.61
N GLY A 575 -5.10 -0.05 -40.71
CA GLY A 575 -6.48 -0.41 -41.04
C GLY A 575 -7.12 -1.33 -40.01
N LYS A 576 -6.36 -2.31 -39.50
CA LYS A 576 -6.83 -3.23 -38.46
C LYS A 576 -7.08 -2.50 -37.13
N HIS A 577 -6.19 -1.58 -36.73
CA HIS A 577 -6.36 -0.79 -35.52
C HIS A 577 -7.58 0.14 -35.61
N VAL A 578 -7.81 0.75 -36.76
CA VAL A 578 -8.98 1.59 -37.00
C VAL A 578 -10.26 0.74 -36.93
N THR A 579 -10.27 -0.44 -37.53
CA THR A 579 -11.43 -1.35 -37.46
C THR A 579 -11.75 -1.75 -36.03
N ILE A 580 -10.72 -2.13 -35.23
CA ILE A 580 -10.87 -2.47 -33.80
C ILE A 580 -11.41 -1.27 -33.04
N LEU A 581 -10.84 -0.07 -33.24
CA LEU A 581 -11.28 1.17 -32.58
C LEU A 581 -12.77 1.44 -32.81
N VAL A 582 -13.21 1.37 -34.09
CA VAL A 582 -14.59 1.68 -34.45
C VAL A 582 -15.55 0.59 -33.97
N ASP A 583 -15.22 -0.69 -34.16
CA ASP A 583 -16.10 -1.80 -33.76
C ASP A 583 -16.27 -1.88 -32.24
N THR A 584 -15.16 -1.72 -31.47
CA THR A 584 -15.19 -1.80 -30.01
C THR A 584 -15.97 -0.63 -29.40
N ASN A 585 -15.91 0.56 -30.01
CA ASN A 585 -16.50 1.77 -29.46
C ASN A 585 -17.73 2.26 -30.23
N CYS A 586 -18.27 1.50 -31.18
CA CYS A 586 -19.31 1.93 -32.11
C CYS A 586 -20.45 2.74 -31.48
N ALA A 587 -21.04 2.23 -30.37
CA ALA A 587 -22.14 2.89 -29.66
C ALA A 587 -21.70 3.97 -28.66
N LYS A 588 -20.45 3.94 -28.19
CA LYS A 588 -19.95 4.75 -27.06
C LYS A 588 -18.92 5.80 -27.45
N MET A 589 -18.42 5.78 -28.69
CA MET A 589 -17.37 6.71 -29.15
C MET A 589 -17.86 8.16 -29.02
N PRO A 590 -17.12 9.03 -28.31
CA PRO A 590 -17.44 10.45 -28.27
C PRO A 590 -17.45 11.05 -29.67
N LEU A 591 -18.34 12.00 -29.93
CA LEU A 591 -18.49 12.61 -31.27
C LEU A 591 -17.19 13.27 -31.74
N GLU A 592 -16.49 13.96 -30.83
CA GLU A 592 -15.18 14.58 -31.11
C GLU A 592 -14.15 13.55 -31.61
N VAL A 593 -14.08 12.37 -30.97
CA VAL A 593 -13.15 11.31 -31.39
C VAL A 593 -13.52 10.78 -32.77
N ALA A 594 -14.80 10.63 -33.06
CA ALA A 594 -15.28 10.22 -34.38
C ALA A 594 -14.95 11.25 -35.45
N GLU A 595 -15.16 12.54 -35.19
CA GLU A 595 -14.83 13.62 -36.13
C GLU A 595 -13.33 13.69 -36.41
N ASN A 596 -12.49 13.58 -35.37
CA ASN A 596 -11.03 13.57 -35.53
C ASN A 596 -10.54 12.31 -36.29
N LEU A 597 -11.14 11.15 -36.03
CA LEU A 597 -10.84 9.92 -36.77
C LEU A 597 -11.19 10.07 -38.26
N LEU A 598 -12.36 10.62 -38.56
CA LEU A 598 -12.78 10.85 -39.95
C LEU A 598 -11.85 11.83 -40.68
N ALA A 599 -11.38 12.87 -39.99
CA ALA A 599 -10.37 13.81 -40.55
C ALA A 599 -9.06 13.08 -40.89
N PHE A 600 -8.59 12.20 -40.00
CA PHE A 600 -7.41 11.38 -40.25
C PHE A 600 -7.61 10.46 -41.47
N LEU A 601 -8.74 9.77 -41.54
CA LEU A 601 -9.07 8.86 -42.63
C LEU A 601 -9.23 9.60 -43.96
N ASP A 602 -9.87 10.77 -44.01
CA ASP A 602 -10.00 11.59 -45.21
C ASP A 602 -8.65 12.00 -45.81
N ILE A 603 -7.68 12.32 -44.95
CA ILE A 603 -6.33 12.69 -45.37
C ILE A 603 -5.58 11.49 -45.93
N THR A 604 -5.60 10.37 -45.19
CA THR A 604 -4.76 9.21 -45.48
C THR A 604 -5.30 8.30 -46.55
N SER A 605 -6.64 8.21 -46.75
CA SER A 605 -7.27 7.43 -47.83
C SER A 605 -7.02 7.98 -49.25
N LYS A 606 -6.45 9.18 -49.38
CA LYS A 606 -6.00 9.74 -50.65
C LYS A 606 -4.73 9.08 -51.19
N ASN A 607 -4.02 8.35 -50.33
CA ASN A 607 -2.87 7.54 -50.74
C ASN A 607 -3.34 6.12 -51.05
N ASN A 608 -3.10 5.63 -52.27
CA ASN A 608 -3.62 4.34 -52.75
C ASN A 608 -3.20 3.16 -51.87
N LYS A 609 -1.95 3.17 -51.32
CA LYS A 609 -1.45 2.07 -50.49
C LYS A 609 -2.18 2.01 -49.14
N VAL A 610 -2.47 3.14 -48.53
CA VAL A 610 -3.21 3.21 -47.25
C VAL A 610 -4.69 2.90 -47.50
N ALA A 611 -5.27 3.38 -48.62
CA ALA A 611 -6.64 3.05 -49.01
C ALA A 611 -6.80 1.52 -49.23
N PHE A 612 -5.79 0.88 -49.81
CA PHE A 612 -5.77 -0.57 -49.98
C PHE A 612 -5.71 -1.29 -48.60
N ASP A 613 -4.86 -0.89 -47.70
CA ASP A 613 -4.79 -1.44 -46.32
C ASP A 613 -6.12 -1.27 -45.58
N TYR A 614 -6.76 -0.12 -45.69
CA TYR A 614 -8.10 0.11 -45.13
C TYR A 614 -9.17 -0.78 -45.75
N LYS A 615 -9.08 -1.05 -47.04
CA LYS A 615 -10.03 -1.91 -47.75
C LYS A 615 -9.88 -3.37 -47.30
N GLU A 616 -8.65 -3.87 -47.26
CA GLU A 616 -8.34 -5.23 -46.76
C GLU A 616 -8.77 -5.40 -45.30
N ALA A 617 -8.58 -4.42 -44.46
CA ALA A 617 -9.01 -4.40 -43.05
C ALA A 617 -10.53 -4.13 -42.89
N LYS A 618 -11.29 -3.94 -43.98
CA LYS A 618 -12.75 -3.69 -44.00
C LYS A 618 -13.18 -2.41 -43.25
N VAL A 619 -12.34 -1.42 -43.19
CA VAL A 619 -12.66 -0.14 -42.54
C VAL A 619 -13.91 0.51 -43.12
N HIS A 620 -14.12 0.41 -44.46
CA HIS A 620 -15.30 0.93 -45.15
C HIS A 620 -16.61 0.25 -44.74
N GLU A 621 -16.59 -1.07 -44.46
CA GLU A 621 -17.75 -1.80 -43.96
C GLU A 621 -18.07 -1.38 -42.51
N CYS A 622 -17.02 -1.26 -41.69
CA CYS A 622 -17.10 -0.86 -40.29
C CYS A 622 -17.66 0.58 -40.14
N LEU A 623 -17.24 1.52 -41.01
CA LEU A 623 -17.75 2.88 -41.01
C LEU A 623 -19.22 2.96 -41.46
N LYS A 624 -19.66 2.13 -42.41
CA LYS A 624 -21.08 2.01 -42.77
C LYS A 624 -21.94 1.56 -41.61
N LYS A 625 -21.52 0.49 -40.93
CA LYS A 625 -22.19 -0.03 -39.74
C LYS A 625 -22.22 1.03 -38.60
N PHE A 626 -21.12 1.77 -38.40
CA PHE A 626 -21.05 2.87 -37.46
C PHE A 626 -22.09 3.96 -37.77
N CYS A 627 -22.21 4.36 -39.05
CA CYS A 627 -23.19 5.34 -39.51
C CYS A 627 -24.64 4.90 -39.30
N GLU A 628 -24.93 3.60 -39.49
CA GLU A 628 -26.24 3.01 -39.28
C GLU A 628 -26.62 2.89 -37.80
N THR A 629 -25.64 2.55 -36.95
CA THR A 629 -25.85 2.35 -35.50
C THR A 629 -26.00 3.68 -34.74
N ARG A 630 -25.33 4.74 -35.18
CA ARG A 630 -25.30 6.04 -34.53
C ARG A 630 -26.31 7.00 -35.11
N HIS A 631 -27.51 7.02 -34.55
CA HIS A 631 -28.59 7.93 -34.95
C HIS A 631 -28.35 9.40 -34.56
N ASP A 632 -27.47 9.66 -33.62
CA ASP A 632 -27.08 10.98 -33.11
C ASP A 632 -26.09 11.76 -34.02
N LEU A 633 -25.57 11.10 -35.07
CA LEU A 633 -24.62 11.73 -35.99
C LEU A 633 -25.29 12.83 -36.83
N ARG A 634 -24.66 13.99 -36.86
CA ARG A 634 -25.07 15.11 -37.72
C ARG A 634 -24.93 14.79 -39.19
N GLY A 635 -25.71 15.48 -40.03
CA GLY A 635 -25.71 15.23 -41.48
C GLY A 635 -24.37 15.53 -42.17
N ASP A 636 -23.57 16.45 -41.68
CA ASP A 636 -22.21 16.75 -42.15
C ASP A 636 -21.25 15.59 -41.85
N VAL A 637 -21.31 15.00 -40.65
CA VAL A 637 -20.52 13.83 -40.28
C VAL A 637 -20.87 12.61 -41.12
N LYS A 638 -22.15 12.37 -41.36
CA LYS A 638 -22.62 11.27 -42.27
C LYS A 638 -22.11 11.45 -43.69
N ARG A 639 -22.07 12.71 -44.21
CA ARG A 639 -21.49 13.00 -45.54
C ARG A 639 -19.99 12.73 -45.56
N CYS A 640 -19.26 13.09 -44.49
CA CYS A 640 -17.84 12.80 -44.35
C CYS A 640 -17.58 11.28 -44.35
N ILE A 641 -18.33 10.50 -43.58
CA ILE A 641 -18.26 9.03 -43.59
C ILE A 641 -18.41 8.48 -45.01
N ASN A 642 -19.46 8.90 -45.75
CA ASN A 642 -19.68 8.46 -47.09
C ASN A 642 -18.54 8.84 -48.06
N GLY A 643 -17.97 10.04 -47.91
CA GLY A 643 -16.80 10.47 -48.65
C GLY A 643 -15.57 9.59 -48.42
N VAL A 644 -15.27 9.27 -47.16
CA VAL A 644 -14.15 8.39 -46.78
C VAL A 644 -14.39 6.96 -47.30
N VAL A 645 -15.62 6.44 -47.20
CA VAL A 645 -15.99 5.11 -47.72
C VAL A 645 -15.79 5.02 -49.24
N LEU A 646 -16.17 6.07 -49.97
CA LEU A 646 -15.94 6.14 -51.41
C LEU A 646 -14.45 6.19 -51.75
N ALA A 647 -13.68 7.06 -51.06
CA ALA A 647 -12.25 7.17 -51.28
C ALA A 647 -11.50 5.84 -51.04
N ILE A 648 -11.89 5.07 -50.00
CA ILE A 648 -11.32 3.74 -49.73
C ILE A 648 -11.71 2.76 -50.84
N SER A 649 -12.95 2.85 -51.36
CA SER A 649 -13.44 1.95 -52.40
C SER A 649 -12.78 2.20 -53.75
N ASP A 650 -12.61 3.46 -54.12
CA ASP A 650 -12.10 3.90 -55.42
C ASP A 650 -10.56 3.80 -55.50
N ASN A 651 -9.83 4.22 -54.46
CA ASN A 651 -8.37 4.21 -54.42
C ASN A 651 -7.77 2.87 -53.97
N GLY A 652 -8.58 1.96 -53.42
CA GLY A 652 -8.15 0.65 -52.93
C GLY A 652 -8.05 -0.42 -54.03
N THR A 653 -7.69 -0.08 -55.27
CA THR A 653 -7.36 -1.04 -56.32
C THR A 653 -5.86 -1.26 -56.33
N SER A 654 -5.44 -2.54 -56.34
CA SER A 654 -4.03 -2.92 -56.51
C SER A 654 -3.58 -2.58 -57.92
N ASP A 655 -2.72 -1.59 -58.06
CA ASP A 655 -1.82 -1.46 -59.21
C ASP A 655 -0.44 -2.05 -58.88
#